data_dd3ce813d9522f7bf86b136b1d59b517
#
_entry.id   dd3ce813d9522f7bf86b136b1d59b517
#
_cell.length_a   1.000
_cell.length_b   1.000
_cell.length_c   1.000
_cell.angle_alpha   90.00
_cell.angle_beta   90.00
_cell.angle_gamma   90.00
#
_symmetry.space_group_name_H-M   'P 1'
#
loop_
_entity.id
_entity.type
_entity.pdbx_description
1 polymer ?
#
loop_
_entity_poly.entity_id
_entity_poly.type
_entity_poly.pdbx_seq_one_letter_code
_entity_poly.pdbx_strand_id
1 'polypeptide(L)'
;MNRKFLTESLPIFILSYCILASTAGSASGHSLGNGLESDTDSLRQPTKAGIVLKDVVVEGNGYSKDMQMRSALSTTYVGKQFIETNFSGSLMQSLEKIPGVKAMSVGSNESKPTIRGLGFNRVVVAENGIKHEGQQWGDDHGLEIDQYDIDHAEVIKGPASLSYGSDAIGGVINLTSTAVPQDRFKWSANLFARSVNDAIGTSVRLTGRKNNFWYKANATFIDYADQRVPVDSIQYYSYYIKLHNRRLRNTSGRETDGSLTIGHTGNKWSSWLRISDVNTKSGFFANAHGLEVRLSEIDYDRSARDVDLPQHSVNHLFVSNHTEWHWKGGLAESNISWQNNHQRELSEPVSHGYMPKPDGTLEHSFDKNTVSAAANVKQTIGTNSLKGGVNAEYQHNRSGGWSFVLPDFELLQFGIFLSDHFAVNDNIILSTGIRFDYGSINTHSYHDWFKIPTASGDSIYAERSANLHRAFNSVTWSAGIDNHIGNLVLKVNIGKSFRMPIAKELGIDGVNYSIFRYEKGNANLNPEESYQLDAAAVYSHDGIKASVTPFFNYFPNYIYLCPTSEYKEGLQLYNYEQSRVARCGFEAELSFLILQHFKINAGGEYLYARQLSGDKKGYSLPFSTPWSVRVQLRYDLPAADDAKGGFAAVEYVAVGRQNEIVPPEEPTPGHQLINISVGKSLKIGGARLRLSLRCDNLLNNRYYDHTSHYRLIDVPEPGRNFSFMATWEI
;
A
#
# COMPACT_ATOMS: atom_id res chain seq x y z
N MET A 1 -25.58 18.66 23.06
CA MET A 1 -25.62 18.68 24.54
C MET A 1 -25.07 17.35 25.02
N ASN A 2 -23.87 17.29 25.44
CA ASN A 2 -23.21 16.63 26.57
C ASN A 2 -21.73 16.41 26.28
N ARG A 3 -20.92 17.32 26.78
CA ARG A 3 -19.48 17.15 27.02
C ARG A 3 -19.31 16.21 28.22
N LYS A 4 -19.10 14.92 28.01
CA LYS A 4 -18.72 14.00 29.11
C LYS A 4 -18.11 12.66 28.63
N PHE A 5 -17.38 12.59 27.55
CA PHE A 5 -16.77 11.33 27.10
C PHE A 5 -15.26 11.39 26.82
N LEU A 6 -14.55 12.40 27.34
CA LEU A 6 -13.10 12.57 27.07
C LEU A 6 -12.21 12.33 28.30
N THR A 7 -12.71 11.78 29.41
CA THR A 7 -11.93 11.71 30.66
C THR A 7 -11.68 10.32 31.21
N GLU A 8 -12.13 9.23 30.61
CA GLU A 8 -11.97 7.90 31.22
C GLU A 8 -11.00 6.92 30.51
N SER A 9 -10.42 7.25 29.37
CA SER A 9 -9.49 6.33 28.68
C SER A 9 -8.00 6.71 28.74
N LEU A 10 -7.64 7.81 29.37
CA LEU A 10 -6.25 8.28 29.45
C LEU A 10 -5.35 7.69 30.56
N PRO A 11 -5.84 7.07 31.67
CA PRO A 11 -4.95 6.66 32.77
C PRO A 11 -4.14 5.39 32.53
N ILE A 12 -4.53 4.51 31.59
CA ILE A 12 -3.88 3.19 31.47
C ILE A 12 -2.54 3.25 30.73
N PHE A 13 -2.37 4.21 29.82
CA PHE A 13 -1.12 4.34 29.04
C PHE A 13 0.05 4.97 29.81
N ILE A 14 -0.23 5.80 30.81
CA ILE A 14 0.80 6.47 31.61
C ILE A 14 1.38 5.54 32.68
N LEU A 15 0.59 4.56 33.16
CA LEU A 15 1.03 3.64 34.23
C LEU A 15 2.05 2.58 33.75
N SER A 16 2.01 2.19 32.46
CA SER A 16 2.96 1.21 31.92
C SER A 16 4.37 1.82 31.73
N TYR A 17 4.47 3.13 31.52
CA TYR A 17 5.76 3.79 31.34
C TYR A 17 6.52 4.04 32.65
N CYS A 18 5.81 4.20 33.77
CA CYS A 18 6.41 4.40 35.10
C CYS A 18 6.99 3.13 35.73
N ILE A 19 6.49 1.95 35.35
CA ILE A 19 6.94 0.66 35.94
C ILE A 19 8.28 0.19 35.34
N LEU A 20 8.56 0.54 34.07
CA LEU A 20 9.83 0.19 33.41
C LEU A 20 11.00 1.13 33.75
N ALA A 21 10.73 2.34 34.25
CA ALA A 21 11.75 3.32 34.62
C ALA A 21 12.26 3.17 36.07
N SER A 22 11.59 2.39 36.93
CA SER A 22 11.91 2.26 38.36
C SER A 22 12.88 1.13 38.75
N THR A 23 13.36 0.33 37.76
CA THR A 23 14.32 -0.77 38.05
C THR A 23 15.77 -0.51 37.61
N ALA A 24 16.09 0.68 37.14
CA ALA A 24 17.43 1.05 36.71
C ALA A 24 18.09 2.12 37.63
N GLY A 25 18.05 1.92 38.91
CA GLY A 25 18.68 2.81 39.88
C GLY A 25 19.38 2.08 41.01
N SER A 26 20.66 1.97 40.91
CA SER A 26 21.67 1.91 41.96
C SER A 26 22.72 0.82 41.79
N ALA A 27 23.89 1.23 41.26
CA ALA A 27 25.16 0.76 41.74
C ALA A 27 26.20 1.86 41.41
N SER A 28 26.55 2.57 42.46
CA SER A 28 27.60 3.56 42.52
C SER A 28 28.96 2.92 42.72
N GLY A 29 30.00 3.48 42.05
CA GLY A 29 31.32 3.65 42.64
C GLY A 29 32.41 2.68 42.24
N HIS A 30 33.34 3.02 41.45
CA HIS A 30 34.67 3.53 41.84
C HIS A 30 35.58 3.67 40.62
N SER A 31 36.19 4.83 40.54
CA SER A 31 37.28 5.17 39.63
C SER A 31 38.56 4.38 39.95
N LEU A 32 39.30 4.00 38.93
CA LEU A 32 40.75 4.14 38.90
C LEU A 32 41.25 4.05 37.46
N GLY A 33 42.12 4.97 37.15
CA GLY A 33 42.58 5.34 35.86
C GLY A 33 43.72 4.49 35.29
N ASN A 34 44.18 5.02 34.21
CA ASN A 34 45.41 4.78 33.45
C ASN A 34 45.31 3.89 32.23
N GLY A 35 45.30 4.55 31.10
CA GLY A 35 46.40 4.61 30.14
C GLY A 35 46.61 3.33 29.34
N LEU A 36 46.37 3.45 28.07
CA LEU A 36 47.30 3.10 26.99
C LEU A 36 46.55 2.84 25.67
N GLU A 37 46.95 3.67 24.73
CA GLU A 37 47.18 3.41 23.30
C GLU A 37 46.15 2.64 22.46
N SER A 38 45.70 3.41 21.50
CA SER A 38 45.33 3.06 20.11
C SER A 38 45.73 1.67 19.64
N ASP A 39 44.73 0.88 19.25
CA ASP A 39 44.89 0.00 18.11
C ASP A 39 43.66 0.16 17.19
N THR A 40 43.88 0.96 16.18
CA THR A 40 43.07 1.03 14.98
C THR A 40 43.31 -0.23 14.19
N ASP A 41 42.48 -1.25 14.38
CA ASP A 41 42.51 -2.37 13.47
C ASP A 41 41.54 -2.06 12.32
N SER A 42 42.20 -1.71 11.24
CA SER A 42 41.69 -1.43 9.91
C SER A 42 40.85 -2.57 9.39
N LEU A 43 39.54 -2.34 9.31
CA LEU A 43 38.71 -3.06 8.37
C LEU A 43 39.20 -2.74 6.96
N ARG A 44 39.89 -3.70 6.36
CA ARG A 44 40.37 -3.66 4.97
C ARG A 44 39.21 -3.31 4.04
N GLN A 45 39.29 -2.11 3.49
CA GLN A 45 38.54 -1.76 2.29
C GLN A 45 39.06 -2.64 1.13
N PRO A 46 38.21 -3.29 0.34
CA PRO A 46 38.60 -3.80 -0.94
C PRO A 46 38.78 -2.61 -1.88
N THR A 47 40.03 -2.27 -2.15
CA THR A 47 40.40 -1.38 -3.24
C THR A 47 40.10 -2.06 -4.56
N LYS A 48 39.07 -1.58 -5.27
CA LYS A 48 39.04 -1.33 -6.72
C LYS A 48 37.76 -0.62 -7.06
N ALA A 49 37.91 0.51 -7.75
CA ALA A 49 36.82 1.36 -8.22
C ALA A 49 35.94 0.58 -9.23
N GLY A 50 34.91 -0.08 -8.76
CA GLY A 50 33.78 -0.47 -9.57
C GLY A 50 32.87 0.73 -9.73
N ILE A 51 32.45 1.06 -10.93
CA ILE A 51 31.43 2.07 -11.20
C ILE A 51 30.14 1.56 -10.57
N VAL A 52 29.83 2.04 -9.38
CA VAL A 52 28.56 1.76 -8.73
C VAL A 52 27.48 2.53 -9.49
N LEU A 53 26.54 1.80 -10.12
CA LEU A 53 25.34 2.37 -10.69
C LEU A 53 24.52 3.07 -9.60
N LYS A 54 24.71 4.40 -9.46
CA LYS A 54 24.16 5.18 -8.33
C LYS A 54 22.65 5.38 -8.32
N ASP A 55 21.91 4.97 -9.35
CA ASP A 55 20.55 5.47 -9.56
C ASP A 55 19.41 4.43 -9.60
N VAL A 56 19.66 3.18 -9.29
CA VAL A 56 18.60 2.17 -9.08
C VAL A 56 18.65 1.55 -7.68
N VAL A 57 19.72 1.86 -6.96
CA VAL A 57 19.83 1.51 -5.55
C VAL A 57 20.02 2.82 -4.83
N VAL A 58 18.98 3.25 -4.23
CA VAL A 58 18.96 4.44 -3.40
C VAL A 58 19.96 4.35 -2.29
N GLU A 59 20.54 5.49 -1.95
CA GLU A 59 21.31 5.72 -0.73
C GLU A 59 20.46 5.36 0.51
N GLY A 60 20.40 4.09 0.82
CA GLY A 60 20.01 3.57 2.13
C GLY A 60 21.26 3.04 2.79
N ASN A 61 21.40 3.18 4.08
CA ASN A 61 22.47 2.63 4.90
C ASN A 61 22.86 1.24 4.37
N GLY A 62 24.16 0.96 4.24
CA GLY A 62 24.69 -0.29 3.64
C GLY A 62 24.08 -1.59 4.18
N TYR A 63 23.45 -1.52 5.34
CA TYR A 63 22.68 -2.59 5.99
C TYR A 63 21.45 -3.05 5.18
N SER A 64 20.68 -2.14 4.57
CA SER A 64 19.46 -2.49 3.82
C SER A 64 19.80 -3.19 2.49
N LYS A 65 20.90 -2.79 1.84
CA LYS A 65 21.40 -3.41 0.61
C LYS A 65 21.90 -4.84 0.84
N ASP A 66 22.63 -5.04 1.94
CA ASP A 66 23.10 -6.37 2.36
C ASP A 66 21.93 -7.30 2.72
N MET A 67 20.89 -6.79 3.40
CA MET A 67 19.68 -7.54 3.71
C MET A 67 18.93 -7.96 2.43
N GLN A 68 18.79 -7.06 1.46
CA GLN A 68 18.16 -7.33 0.18
C GLN A 68 18.92 -8.43 -0.61
N MET A 69 20.23 -8.38 -0.58
CA MET A 69 21.07 -9.34 -1.26
C MET A 69 21.11 -10.70 -0.57
N ARG A 70 20.81 -10.79 0.72
CA ARG A 70 20.88 -12.01 1.55
C ARG A 70 19.51 -12.53 1.99
N SER A 71 18.41 -12.07 1.38
CA SER A 71 17.06 -12.58 1.61
C SER A 71 16.67 -13.51 0.46
N ALA A 72 16.18 -14.69 0.77
CA ALA A 72 15.64 -15.61 -0.24
C ALA A 72 14.36 -15.08 -0.92
N LEU A 73 13.70 -14.07 -0.34
CA LEU A 73 12.56 -13.39 -0.94
C LEU A 73 13.03 -12.35 -1.97
N SER A 74 12.21 -12.14 -3.01
CA SER A 74 12.39 -11.04 -3.95
C SER A 74 11.98 -9.72 -3.30
N THR A 75 12.96 -8.87 -3.01
CA THR A 75 12.74 -7.59 -2.34
C THR A 75 13.27 -6.44 -3.19
N THR A 76 12.46 -5.39 -3.38
CA THR A 76 12.85 -4.15 -4.04
C THR A 76 12.81 -3.01 -3.05
N TYR A 77 13.90 -2.25 -2.96
CA TYR A 77 14.04 -1.09 -2.10
C TYR A 77 14.04 0.19 -2.93
N VAL A 78 13.21 1.17 -2.58
CA VAL A 78 13.16 2.49 -3.22
C VAL A 78 13.14 3.58 -2.15
N GLY A 79 13.96 4.61 -2.33
CA GLY A 79 14.06 5.69 -1.38
C GLY A 79 13.31 6.94 -1.81
N LYS A 80 13.42 7.97 -0.99
CA LYS A 80 12.72 9.24 -1.15
C LYS A 80 12.89 9.85 -2.54
N GLN A 81 14.11 9.85 -3.09
CA GLN A 81 14.35 10.43 -4.41
C GLN A 81 13.60 9.70 -5.54
N PHE A 82 13.45 8.37 -5.44
CA PHE A 82 12.64 7.61 -6.39
C PHE A 82 11.18 8.03 -6.32
N ILE A 83 10.62 8.13 -5.09
CA ILE A 83 9.22 8.53 -4.85
C ILE A 83 9.00 9.96 -5.40
N GLU A 84 9.87 10.91 -5.08
CA GLU A 84 9.79 12.29 -5.56
C GLU A 84 9.90 12.42 -7.08
N THR A 85 10.78 11.65 -7.72
CA THR A 85 10.97 11.70 -9.18
C THR A 85 9.79 11.09 -9.94
N ASN A 86 9.14 10.09 -9.33
CA ASN A 86 8.01 9.37 -9.93
C ASN A 86 6.67 9.73 -9.29
N PHE A 87 6.60 10.86 -8.55
CA PHE A 87 5.38 11.21 -7.83
C PHE A 87 4.16 11.26 -8.76
N SER A 88 3.04 10.78 -8.25
CA SER A 88 1.77 10.69 -8.96
C SER A 88 0.63 11.11 -8.03
N GLY A 89 -0.60 10.74 -8.32
CA GLY A 89 -1.76 11.02 -7.45
C GLY A 89 -1.62 10.43 -6.05
N SER A 90 -1.08 9.22 -5.96
CA SER A 90 -0.86 8.53 -4.70
C SER A 90 0.51 7.84 -4.65
N LEU A 91 0.93 7.44 -3.45
CA LEU A 91 2.16 6.68 -3.27
C LEU A 91 2.15 5.37 -4.08
N MET A 92 1.03 4.66 -4.09
CA MET A 92 0.93 3.37 -4.79
C MET A 92 1.11 3.53 -6.29
N GLN A 93 0.56 4.57 -6.90
CA GLN A 93 0.82 4.91 -8.32
C GLN A 93 2.29 5.22 -8.57
N SER A 94 2.98 5.86 -7.63
CA SER A 94 4.43 6.11 -7.74
C SER A 94 5.24 4.82 -7.73
N LEU A 95 4.78 3.78 -7.02
CA LEU A 95 5.42 2.47 -6.94
C LEU A 95 5.15 1.55 -8.14
N GLU A 96 4.23 1.88 -9.05
CA GLU A 96 3.96 1.10 -10.28
C GLU A 96 5.16 1.02 -11.25
N LYS A 97 6.20 1.82 -11.01
CA LYS A 97 7.47 1.70 -11.75
C LYS A 97 8.24 0.42 -11.41
N ILE A 98 7.87 -0.27 -10.33
CA ILE A 98 8.45 -1.55 -9.92
C ILE A 98 7.67 -2.67 -10.62
N PRO A 99 8.30 -3.54 -11.44
CA PRO A 99 7.63 -4.67 -12.08
C PRO A 99 6.89 -5.54 -11.05
N GLY A 100 5.71 -6.02 -11.40
CA GLY A 100 4.84 -6.79 -10.51
C GLY A 100 4.04 -5.96 -9.51
N VAL A 101 4.25 -4.64 -9.44
CA VAL A 101 3.45 -3.74 -8.60
C VAL A 101 2.52 -2.91 -9.49
N LYS A 102 1.23 -2.90 -9.17
CA LYS A 102 0.22 -2.03 -9.79
C LYS A 102 -0.57 -1.32 -8.72
N ALA A 103 -1.18 -0.20 -9.10
CA ALA A 103 -2.14 0.51 -8.29
C ALA A 103 -3.54 0.32 -8.89
N MET A 104 -4.46 -0.20 -8.10
CA MET A 104 -5.87 -0.18 -8.45
C MET A 104 -6.42 1.19 -8.04
N SER A 105 -6.76 2.00 -9.03
CA SER A 105 -7.20 3.39 -8.82
C SER A 105 -8.72 3.51 -8.83
N VAL A 106 -9.23 4.32 -7.91
CA VAL A 106 -10.63 4.71 -7.81
C VAL A 106 -10.69 6.23 -7.72
N GLY A 107 -10.33 6.91 -8.81
CA GLY A 107 -10.26 8.37 -8.84
C GLY A 107 -8.83 8.92 -8.86
N SER A 108 -8.71 10.25 -8.72
CA SER A 108 -7.47 10.97 -9.04
C SER A 108 -6.32 10.74 -8.07
N ASN A 109 -6.59 10.49 -6.79
CA ASN A 109 -5.58 10.42 -5.73
C ASN A 109 -5.73 9.17 -4.88
N GLU A 110 -6.67 8.30 -5.18
CA GLU A 110 -6.97 7.12 -4.37
C GLU A 110 -6.55 5.86 -5.10
N SER A 111 -5.77 5.04 -4.44
CA SER A 111 -5.39 3.75 -5.00
C SER A 111 -4.93 2.77 -3.93
N LYS A 112 -5.11 1.48 -4.22
CA LYS A 112 -4.59 0.37 -3.44
C LYS A 112 -3.53 -0.40 -4.23
N PRO A 113 -2.53 -0.97 -3.57
CA PRO A 113 -1.51 -1.73 -4.25
C PRO A 113 -2.00 -3.12 -4.61
N THR A 114 -1.52 -3.60 -5.74
CA THR A 114 -1.52 -5.03 -6.07
C THR A 114 -0.09 -5.49 -6.33
N ILE A 115 0.24 -6.69 -5.89
CA ILE A 115 1.50 -7.35 -6.18
C ILE A 115 1.21 -8.61 -6.99
N ARG A 116 1.77 -8.68 -8.20
CA ARG A 116 1.53 -9.80 -9.12
C ARG A 116 0.04 -10.07 -9.35
N GLY A 117 -0.78 -9.00 -9.41
CA GLY A 117 -2.24 -9.09 -9.55
C GLY A 117 -2.98 -9.65 -8.32
N LEU A 118 -2.34 -9.77 -7.17
CA LEU A 118 -2.99 -9.97 -5.88
C LEU A 118 -3.14 -8.62 -5.19
N GLY A 119 -4.35 -8.26 -4.85
CA GLY A 119 -4.68 -6.99 -4.20
C GLY A 119 -5.53 -7.18 -2.96
N PHE A 120 -6.03 -6.08 -2.42
CA PHE A 120 -6.86 -6.02 -1.21
C PHE A 120 -6.18 -6.66 -0.01
N ASN A 121 -6.91 -7.45 0.73
CA ASN A 121 -6.43 -8.18 1.90
C ASN A 121 -5.43 -9.31 1.59
N ARG A 122 -4.70 -9.25 0.47
CA ARG A 122 -3.59 -10.16 0.12
C ARG A 122 -2.24 -9.47 0.04
N VAL A 123 -2.23 -8.13 0.14
CA VAL A 123 -1.03 -7.32 0.22
C VAL A 123 -1.08 -6.52 1.50
N VAL A 124 -0.09 -6.72 2.35
CA VAL A 124 0.06 -5.90 3.56
C VAL A 124 0.79 -4.61 3.19
N VAL A 125 0.22 -3.48 3.54
CA VAL A 125 0.95 -2.22 3.63
C VAL A 125 1.28 -1.99 5.09
N ALA A 126 2.53 -1.74 5.39
CA ALA A 126 3.00 -1.48 6.75
C ALA A 126 3.71 -0.14 6.81
N GLU A 127 3.54 0.58 7.91
CA GLU A 127 4.33 1.76 8.26
C GLU A 127 5.27 1.42 9.41
N ASN A 128 6.58 1.54 9.15
CA ASN A 128 7.61 1.24 10.14
C ASN A 128 7.49 -0.19 10.74
N GLY A 129 7.09 -1.16 9.90
CA GLY A 129 6.89 -2.55 10.31
C GLY A 129 5.56 -2.86 11.01
N ILE A 130 4.67 -1.88 11.17
CA ILE A 130 3.33 -2.04 11.75
C ILE A 130 2.29 -2.00 10.63
N LYS A 131 1.39 -2.99 10.58
CA LYS A 131 0.35 -3.09 9.57
C LYS A 131 -0.54 -1.84 9.59
N HIS A 132 -0.73 -1.22 8.43
CA HIS A 132 -1.65 -0.10 8.24
C HIS A 132 -3.07 -0.62 8.05
N GLU A 133 -3.97 -0.22 8.94
CA GLU A 133 -5.31 -0.80 9.05
C GLU A 133 -6.40 0.11 8.44
N GLY A 134 -6.20 0.56 7.19
CA GLY A 134 -7.17 1.31 6.38
C GLY A 134 -7.78 0.54 5.20
N GLN A 135 -7.49 -0.77 5.02
CA GLN A 135 -7.80 -1.47 3.76
C GLN A 135 -9.10 -2.26 3.73
N GLN A 136 -9.87 -2.32 4.81
CA GLN A 136 -10.94 -3.32 4.99
C GLN A 136 -12.24 -3.01 4.25
N TRP A 137 -12.42 -1.77 3.80
CA TRP A 137 -13.70 -1.30 3.28
C TRP A 137 -14.04 -1.88 1.90
N GLY A 138 -13.05 -2.30 1.14
CA GLY A 138 -13.20 -2.82 -0.22
C GLY A 138 -12.13 -2.31 -1.16
N ASP A 139 -12.39 -2.54 -2.41
CA ASP A 139 -11.54 -2.16 -3.54
C ASP A 139 -11.72 -0.70 -3.97
N ASP A 140 -12.73 -0.05 -3.47
CA ASP A 140 -13.22 1.26 -3.88
C ASP A 140 -12.69 2.44 -3.03
N HIS A 141 -11.76 2.18 -2.10
CA HIS A 141 -11.14 3.20 -1.25
C HIS A 141 -9.62 3.16 -1.34
N GLY A 142 -8.96 4.31 -1.20
CA GLY A 142 -7.51 4.45 -1.18
C GLY A 142 -6.86 3.99 0.12
N LEU A 143 -5.60 4.37 0.28
CA LEU A 143 -4.84 4.24 1.52
C LEU A 143 -4.50 5.63 2.02
N GLU A 144 -4.72 5.86 3.30
CA GLU A 144 -4.44 7.13 3.99
C GLU A 144 -2.97 7.20 4.38
N ILE A 145 -2.10 7.56 3.43
CA ILE A 145 -0.65 7.62 3.61
C ILE A 145 -0.09 8.90 2.98
N ASP A 146 0.51 9.75 3.80
CA ASP A 146 1.26 10.91 3.32
C ASP A 146 2.55 10.47 2.60
N GLN A 147 2.54 10.46 1.25
CA GLN A 147 3.68 10.05 0.45
C GLN A 147 4.93 10.94 0.63
N TYR A 148 4.75 12.17 1.10
CA TYR A 148 5.84 13.13 1.31
C TYR A 148 6.57 12.92 2.64
N ASP A 149 5.94 12.18 3.58
CA ASP A 149 6.57 11.80 4.86
C ASP A 149 7.37 10.50 4.79
N ILE A 150 7.29 9.75 3.68
CA ILE A 150 8.02 8.50 3.51
C ILE A 150 9.49 8.78 3.17
N ASP A 151 10.40 8.10 3.85
CA ASP A 151 11.84 8.14 3.61
C ASP A 151 12.25 7.07 2.58
N HIS A 152 11.67 5.87 2.70
CA HIS A 152 11.85 4.77 1.75
C HIS A 152 10.71 3.76 1.83
N ALA A 153 10.55 2.98 0.77
CA ALA A 153 9.64 1.85 0.70
C ALA A 153 10.40 0.57 0.35
N GLU A 154 10.01 -0.51 0.98
CA GLU A 154 10.48 -1.86 0.72
C GLU A 154 9.32 -2.70 0.21
N VAL A 155 9.45 -3.25 -1.01
CA VAL A 155 8.44 -4.13 -1.61
C VAL A 155 8.97 -5.55 -1.56
N ILE A 156 8.37 -6.37 -0.72
CA ILE A 156 8.68 -7.78 -0.51
C ILE A 156 7.65 -8.61 -1.25
N LYS A 157 8.08 -9.43 -2.21
CA LYS A 157 7.22 -10.26 -3.03
C LYS A 157 7.37 -11.74 -2.66
N GLY A 158 6.27 -12.49 -2.74
CA GLY A 158 6.25 -13.90 -2.39
C GLY A 158 5.74 -14.18 -0.97
N PRO A 159 6.05 -15.36 -0.36
CA PRO A 159 5.43 -15.82 0.88
C PRO A 159 5.94 -15.04 2.12
N ALA A 160 5.50 -13.81 2.27
CA ALA A 160 5.90 -12.90 3.35
C ALA A 160 5.10 -13.08 4.66
N SER A 161 4.08 -13.94 4.68
CA SER A 161 3.23 -14.19 5.86
C SER A 161 4.02 -14.63 7.09
N LEU A 162 5.18 -15.23 6.92
CA LEU A 162 6.03 -15.64 8.03
C LEU A 162 6.39 -14.45 8.95
N SER A 163 6.74 -13.31 8.38
CA SER A 163 7.15 -12.12 9.14
C SER A 163 5.99 -11.18 9.48
N TYR A 164 4.98 -11.09 8.63
CA TYR A 164 3.91 -10.08 8.73
C TYR A 164 2.53 -10.69 9.08
N GLY A 165 2.42 -12.02 9.15
CA GLY A 165 1.19 -12.71 9.54
C GLY A 165 0.16 -12.84 8.42
N SER A 166 -1.12 -12.85 8.79
CA SER A 166 -2.26 -12.88 7.87
C SER A 166 -2.18 -11.74 6.85
N ASP A 167 -2.73 -11.97 5.66
CA ASP A 167 -2.91 -11.01 4.57
C ASP A 167 -1.65 -10.73 3.72
N ALA A 168 -0.46 -11.24 4.09
CA ALA A 168 0.77 -11.11 3.32
C ALA A 168 0.96 -12.24 2.28
N ILE A 169 -0.10 -12.64 1.57
CA ILE A 169 -0.05 -13.68 0.55
C ILE A 169 0.65 -13.20 -0.71
N GLY A 170 0.28 -12.03 -1.22
CA GLY A 170 0.87 -11.41 -2.41
C GLY A 170 2.24 -10.79 -2.14
N GLY A 171 2.43 -10.35 -0.92
CA GLY A 171 3.63 -9.66 -0.47
C GLY A 171 3.35 -8.54 0.52
N VAL A 172 4.36 -7.72 0.74
CA VAL A 172 4.33 -6.60 1.69
C VAL A 172 4.94 -5.36 1.06
N ILE A 173 4.34 -4.21 1.31
CA ILE A 173 4.94 -2.89 1.07
C ILE A 173 5.19 -2.26 2.44
N ASN A 174 6.44 -2.26 2.87
CA ASN A 174 6.83 -1.67 4.14
C ASN A 174 7.38 -0.26 3.92
N LEU A 175 6.72 0.73 4.48
CA LEU A 175 7.03 2.15 4.35
C LEU A 175 7.77 2.62 5.61
N THR A 176 8.90 3.25 5.44
CA THR A 176 9.65 3.81 6.56
C THR A 176 9.55 5.33 6.54
N SER A 177 9.09 5.89 7.64
CA SER A 177 8.97 7.34 7.87
C SER A 177 9.79 7.82 9.07
N THR A 178 10.50 6.94 9.77
CA THR A 178 11.20 7.21 11.02
C THR A 178 12.73 7.08 10.92
N ALA A 179 13.28 7.33 9.73
CA ALA A 179 14.74 7.36 9.56
C ALA A 179 15.38 8.42 10.48
N VAL A 180 16.39 7.99 11.25
CA VAL A 180 17.05 8.84 12.24
C VAL A 180 17.84 9.95 11.57
N PRO A 181 17.53 11.24 11.84
CA PRO A 181 18.29 12.37 11.28
C PRO A 181 19.76 12.35 11.71
N GLN A 182 20.63 12.74 10.79
CA GLN A 182 22.07 12.89 11.08
C GLN A 182 22.43 14.35 11.41
N ASP A 183 21.68 15.29 10.85
CA ASP A 183 21.93 16.72 10.98
C ASP A 183 21.37 17.27 12.29
N ARG A 184 22.06 18.30 12.83
CA ARG A 184 21.57 19.02 14.02
C ARG A 184 20.21 19.67 13.79
N PHE A 185 20.00 20.19 12.57
CA PHE A 185 18.76 20.75 12.09
C PHE A 185 18.78 20.75 10.56
N LYS A 186 17.71 20.27 9.97
CA LYS A 186 17.46 20.33 8.53
C LYS A 186 15.98 20.58 8.29
N TRP A 187 15.67 21.34 7.24
CA TRP A 187 14.29 21.46 6.76
C TRP A 187 14.23 21.27 5.24
N SER A 188 13.09 20.83 4.78
CA SER A 188 12.79 20.73 3.36
C SER A 188 11.36 21.14 3.10
N ALA A 189 11.13 21.78 1.96
CA ALA A 189 9.81 22.12 1.46
C ALA A 189 9.65 21.60 0.04
N ASN A 190 8.54 20.94 -0.23
CA ASN A 190 8.09 20.51 -1.54
C ASN A 190 6.96 21.40 -2.00
N LEU A 191 7.01 21.85 -3.25
CA LEU A 191 5.89 22.46 -3.96
C LEU A 191 5.65 21.63 -5.21
N PHE A 192 4.40 21.22 -5.46
CA PHE A 192 4.09 20.41 -6.63
C PHE A 192 2.76 20.84 -7.26
N ALA A 193 2.66 20.55 -8.57
CA ALA A 193 1.46 20.80 -9.36
C ALA A 193 1.26 19.71 -10.41
N ARG A 194 0.01 19.41 -10.77
CA ARG A 194 -0.35 18.49 -11.86
C ARG A 194 -1.47 19.09 -12.70
N SER A 195 -1.37 18.94 -14.02
CA SER A 195 -2.33 19.54 -14.95
C SER A 195 -3.60 18.72 -15.16
N VAL A 196 -3.57 17.40 -14.92
CA VAL A 196 -4.72 16.51 -15.18
C VAL A 196 -5.92 16.83 -14.30
N ASN A 197 -5.68 17.30 -13.10
CA ASN A 197 -6.70 17.69 -12.13
C ASN A 197 -6.38 19.02 -11.43
N ASP A 198 -5.59 19.87 -12.08
CA ASP A 198 -5.13 21.15 -11.55
C ASP A 198 -4.69 21.07 -10.07
N ALA A 199 -4.10 19.92 -9.69
CA ALA A 199 -3.65 19.73 -8.32
C ALA A 199 -2.49 20.67 -8.01
N ILE A 200 -2.54 21.25 -6.82
CA ILE A 200 -1.44 21.98 -6.19
C ILE A 200 -1.27 21.47 -4.77
N GLY A 201 -0.03 21.41 -4.33
CA GLY A 201 0.24 20.97 -2.96
C GLY A 201 1.60 21.41 -2.47
N THR A 202 1.73 21.37 -1.17
CA THR A 202 2.97 21.67 -0.47
C THR A 202 3.16 20.70 0.68
N SER A 203 4.42 20.35 0.95
CA SER A 203 4.79 19.56 2.13
C SER A 203 6.03 20.17 2.74
N VAL A 204 6.02 20.39 4.05
CA VAL A 204 7.15 20.92 4.82
C VAL A 204 7.58 19.90 5.85
N ARG A 205 8.87 19.60 5.86
CA ARG A 205 9.48 18.66 6.79
C ARG A 205 10.58 19.35 7.59
N LEU A 206 10.56 19.14 8.89
CA LEU A 206 11.57 19.57 9.84
C LEU A 206 12.18 18.35 10.49
N THR A 207 13.51 18.27 10.52
CA THR A 207 14.22 17.18 11.21
C THR A 207 15.38 17.77 12.02
N GLY A 208 15.71 17.12 13.12
CA GLY A 208 16.87 17.54 13.88
C GLY A 208 17.32 16.49 14.89
N ARG A 209 18.61 16.57 15.24
CA ARG A 209 19.22 15.68 16.23
C ARG A 209 20.16 16.46 17.15
N LYS A 210 20.05 16.20 18.44
CA LYS A 210 20.99 16.70 19.43
C LYS A 210 21.42 15.54 20.34
N ASN A 211 22.66 15.13 20.23
CA ASN A 211 23.18 13.94 20.90
C ASN A 211 22.37 12.69 20.55
N ASN A 212 21.74 12.07 21.54
CA ASN A 212 20.96 10.86 21.40
C ASN A 212 19.49 11.14 21.06
N PHE A 213 19.00 12.38 21.23
CA PHE A 213 17.60 12.73 20.96
C PHE A 213 17.46 13.32 19.57
N TRP A 214 16.38 12.97 18.91
CA TRP A 214 16.05 13.47 17.59
C TRP A 214 14.55 13.68 17.44
N TYR A 215 14.18 14.47 16.45
CA TYR A 215 12.78 14.70 16.10
C TYR A 215 12.61 14.82 14.58
N LYS A 216 11.40 14.56 14.14
CA LYS A 216 10.94 14.76 12.78
C LYS A 216 9.49 15.23 12.84
N ALA A 217 9.16 16.30 12.11
CA ALA A 217 7.80 16.79 11.92
C ALA A 217 7.55 16.98 10.43
N ASN A 218 6.37 16.60 9.95
CA ASN A 218 5.92 16.80 8.59
C ASN A 218 4.52 17.39 8.58
N ALA A 219 4.24 18.27 7.61
CA ALA A 219 2.91 18.79 7.34
C ALA A 219 2.72 18.89 5.84
N THR A 220 1.62 18.34 5.32
CA THR A 220 1.29 18.28 3.91
C THR A 220 -0.11 18.83 3.66
N PHE A 221 -0.26 19.59 2.60
CA PHE A 221 -1.55 20.09 2.11
C PHE A 221 -1.63 19.91 0.60
N ILE A 222 -2.73 19.32 0.13
CA ILE A 222 -3.03 19.09 -1.28
C ILE A 222 -4.46 19.54 -1.56
N ASP A 223 -4.64 20.26 -2.65
CA ASP A 223 -5.96 20.61 -3.20
C ASP A 223 -5.98 20.31 -4.69
N TYR A 224 -7.02 19.65 -5.17
CA TYR A 224 -7.14 19.26 -6.56
C TYR A 224 -8.57 19.41 -7.07
N ALA A 225 -8.67 19.74 -8.36
CA ALA A 225 -9.91 19.88 -9.09
C ALA A 225 -10.32 18.56 -9.75
N ASP A 226 -11.48 18.57 -10.40
CA ASP A 226 -12.00 17.48 -11.21
C ASP A 226 -11.00 16.99 -12.26
N GLN A 227 -10.90 15.67 -12.40
CA GLN A 227 -9.97 15.00 -13.30
C GLN A 227 -10.36 15.17 -14.76
N ARG A 228 -9.39 15.51 -15.61
CA ARG A 228 -9.56 15.54 -17.06
C ARG A 228 -9.30 14.17 -17.68
N VAL A 229 -10.13 13.84 -18.67
CA VAL A 229 -9.99 12.64 -19.51
C VAL A 229 -9.84 13.03 -20.98
N PRO A 230 -9.27 12.17 -21.85
CA PRO A 230 -8.99 12.52 -23.25
C PRO A 230 -10.22 12.40 -24.19
N VAL A 231 -11.43 12.51 -23.65
CA VAL A 231 -12.69 12.37 -24.40
C VAL A 231 -13.67 13.48 -24.06
N ASP A 232 -14.57 13.80 -24.99
CA ASP A 232 -15.62 14.80 -24.77
C ASP A 232 -16.92 14.19 -24.24
N SER A 233 -17.06 12.86 -24.29
CA SER A 233 -18.24 12.13 -23.82
C SER A 233 -17.87 10.70 -23.42
N ILE A 234 -18.64 10.12 -22.56
CA ILE A 234 -18.56 8.72 -22.13
C ILE A 234 -19.90 8.02 -22.41
N GLN A 235 -19.86 6.70 -22.54
CA GLN A 235 -21.07 5.89 -22.64
C GLN A 235 -21.33 5.23 -21.29
N TYR A 236 -22.40 5.67 -20.61
CA TYR A 236 -22.87 5.08 -19.37
C TYR A 236 -24.13 4.25 -19.67
N TYR A 237 -24.02 2.93 -19.61
CA TYR A 237 -25.06 2.02 -20.12
C TYR A 237 -25.49 2.38 -21.54
N SER A 238 -26.78 2.78 -21.75
CA SER A 238 -27.31 3.22 -23.04
C SER A 238 -27.23 4.73 -23.28
N TYR A 239 -26.72 5.50 -22.34
CA TYR A 239 -26.68 6.97 -22.43
C TYR A 239 -25.28 7.48 -22.80
N TYR A 240 -25.25 8.48 -23.68
CA TYR A 240 -24.06 9.25 -23.95
C TYR A 240 -24.07 10.51 -23.09
N ILE A 241 -23.09 10.61 -22.19
CA ILE A 241 -22.92 11.74 -21.29
C ILE A 241 -21.83 12.64 -21.83
N LYS A 242 -22.16 13.88 -22.13
CA LYS A 242 -21.20 14.89 -22.53
C LYS A 242 -20.45 15.41 -21.30
N LEU A 243 -19.12 15.40 -21.35
CA LEU A 243 -18.27 15.91 -20.29
C LEU A 243 -17.99 17.40 -20.50
N HIS A 244 -18.29 18.23 -19.49
CA HIS A 244 -17.94 19.64 -19.52
C HIS A 244 -16.41 19.81 -19.38
N ASN A 245 -15.79 20.51 -20.34
CA ASN A 245 -14.33 20.70 -20.37
C ASN A 245 -13.51 19.40 -20.25
N ARG A 246 -14.06 18.26 -20.68
CA ARG A 246 -13.44 16.92 -20.56
C ARG A 246 -13.13 16.54 -19.10
N ARG A 247 -13.92 17.01 -18.15
CA ARG A 247 -13.75 16.70 -16.74
C ARG A 247 -14.75 15.69 -16.25
N LEU A 248 -14.28 14.79 -15.42
CA LEU A 248 -15.13 13.91 -14.63
C LEU A 248 -15.61 14.72 -13.42
N ARG A 249 -16.84 15.20 -13.48
CA ARG A 249 -17.42 15.99 -12.40
C ARG A 249 -17.37 15.27 -11.06
N ASN A 250 -17.17 16.07 -9.99
CA ASN A 250 -17.14 15.59 -8.62
C ASN A 250 -16.01 14.57 -8.35
N THR A 251 -14.85 14.76 -9.01
CA THR A 251 -13.62 14.02 -8.70
C THR A 251 -12.56 14.89 -8.05
N SER A 252 -12.95 16.08 -7.62
CA SER A 252 -12.13 17.02 -6.85
C SER A 252 -11.95 16.56 -5.40
N GLY A 253 -10.97 17.13 -4.72
CA GLY A 253 -10.77 16.83 -3.30
C GLY A 253 -9.59 17.57 -2.69
N ARG A 254 -9.35 17.28 -1.42
CA ARG A 254 -8.24 17.83 -0.64
C ARG A 254 -7.71 16.81 0.34
N GLU A 255 -6.44 17.01 0.70
CA GLU A 255 -5.73 16.21 1.70
C GLU A 255 -4.97 17.15 2.63
N THR A 256 -4.99 16.85 3.93
CA THR A 256 -4.27 17.62 4.96
C THR A 256 -3.70 16.65 5.97
N ASP A 257 -2.36 16.58 6.02
CA ASP A 257 -1.68 15.58 6.82
C ASP A 257 -0.70 16.23 7.76
N GLY A 258 -0.47 15.56 8.87
CA GLY A 258 0.52 15.96 9.85
C GLY A 258 1.17 14.78 10.54
N SER A 259 2.45 14.88 10.84
CA SER A 259 3.14 13.89 11.66
C SER A 259 4.19 14.50 12.57
N LEU A 260 4.39 13.87 13.71
CA LEU A 260 5.45 14.19 14.67
C LEU A 260 6.06 12.89 15.19
N THR A 261 7.38 12.79 15.08
CA THR A 261 8.17 11.71 15.66
C THR A 261 9.21 12.29 16.60
N ILE A 262 9.32 11.72 17.79
CA ILE A 262 10.37 12.02 18.76
C ILE A 262 11.07 10.72 19.09
N GLY A 263 12.40 10.72 19.05
CA GLY A 263 13.17 9.51 19.28
C GLY A 263 14.42 9.72 20.09
N HIS A 264 14.89 8.63 20.67
CA HIS A 264 16.16 8.48 21.33
C HIS A 264 16.93 7.35 20.65
N THR A 265 18.22 7.57 20.36
CA THR A 265 19.11 6.54 19.81
C THR A 265 20.35 6.44 20.68
N GLY A 266 20.50 5.34 21.37
CA GLY A 266 21.64 5.05 22.23
C GLY A 266 22.36 3.77 21.82
N ASN A 267 23.48 3.46 22.48
CA ASN A 267 24.29 2.28 22.14
C ASN A 267 23.64 0.94 22.53
N LYS A 268 22.81 0.95 23.56
CA LYS A 268 22.16 -0.28 24.09
C LYS A 268 20.67 -0.32 23.78
N TRP A 269 20.04 0.83 23.65
CA TRP A 269 18.62 0.92 23.35
C TRP A 269 18.30 2.15 22.51
N SER A 270 17.32 2.02 21.66
CA SER A 270 16.73 3.07 20.85
C SER A 270 15.21 2.99 20.96
N SER A 271 14.55 4.14 20.97
CA SER A 271 13.08 4.17 20.98
C SER A 271 12.58 5.43 20.31
N TRP A 272 11.42 5.32 19.65
CA TRP A 272 10.71 6.48 19.15
C TRP A 272 9.20 6.35 19.36
N LEU A 273 8.56 7.50 19.47
CA LEU A 273 7.10 7.66 19.47
C LEU A 273 6.74 8.52 18.27
N ARG A 274 5.80 8.03 17.45
CA ARG A 274 5.26 8.74 16.31
C ARG A 274 3.74 8.89 16.45
N ILE A 275 3.26 10.08 16.09
CA ILE A 275 1.85 10.40 15.90
C ILE A 275 1.71 10.93 14.49
N SER A 276 0.80 10.39 13.70
CA SER A 276 0.45 10.90 12.38
C SER A 276 -1.06 10.91 12.19
N ASP A 277 -1.53 11.89 11.44
CA ASP A 277 -2.93 12.06 11.07
C ASP A 277 -3.00 12.39 9.59
N VAL A 278 -3.78 11.61 8.84
CA VAL A 278 -4.06 11.82 7.42
C VAL A 278 -5.54 12.09 7.28
N ASN A 279 -5.88 13.23 6.68
CA ASN A 279 -7.25 13.66 6.51
C ASN A 279 -7.53 13.94 5.05
N THR A 280 -8.43 13.16 4.44
CA THR A 280 -8.83 13.29 3.04
C THR A 280 -10.31 13.59 2.92
N LYS A 281 -10.66 14.39 1.91
CA LYS A 281 -12.03 14.62 1.48
C LYS A 281 -12.06 14.66 -0.04
N SER A 282 -12.86 13.79 -0.66
CA SER A 282 -13.02 13.75 -2.12
C SER A 282 -14.44 13.41 -2.53
N GLY A 283 -14.79 13.76 -3.75
CA GLY A 283 -16.02 13.35 -4.39
C GLY A 283 -15.84 12.09 -5.23
N PHE A 284 -16.95 11.46 -5.61
CA PHE A 284 -17.00 10.35 -6.56
C PHE A 284 -17.68 10.79 -7.85
N PHE A 285 -17.11 10.42 -9.01
CA PHE A 285 -17.69 10.80 -10.31
C PHE A 285 -19.10 10.24 -10.51
N ALA A 286 -19.23 8.94 -10.31
CA ALA A 286 -20.49 8.24 -10.51
C ALA A 286 -20.64 7.15 -9.48
N ASN A 287 -21.85 7.01 -8.98
CA ASN A 287 -22.30 5.82 -8.30
C ASN A 287 -23.65 5.41 -8.89
N ALA A 288 -24.18 4.25 -8.51
CA ALA A 288 -25.43 3.75 -9.01
C ALA A 288 -26.64 4.64 -8.67
N HIS A 289 -26.50 5.56 -7.71
CA HIS A 289 -27.52 6.56 -7.38
C HIS A 289 -27.52 7.78 -8.31
N GLY A 290 -26.40 8.06 -8.99
CA GLY A 290 -26.14 9.45 -9.33
C GLY A 290 -26.39 9.83 -10.76
N LEU A 291 -26.15 8.97 -11.72
CA LEU A 291 -26.19 9.39 -13.12
C LEU A 291 -27.58 9.44 -13.72
N GLU A 292 -28.49 8.55 -13.33
CA GLU A 292 -29.85 8.53 -13.90
C GLU A 292 -30.72 9.70 -13.43
N VAL A 293 -30.58 10.10 -12.18
CA VAL A 293 -31.45 11.13 -11.57
C VAL A 293 -31.02 12.55 -11.93
N ARG A 294 -29.79 12.76 -12.39
CA ARG A 294 -29.18 14.09 -12.46
C ARG A 294 -28.84 14.60 -13.84
N LEU A 295 -29.05 13.84 -14.89
CA LEU A 295 -28.75 14.30 -16.26
C LEU A 295 -29.52 15.55 -16.68
N SER A 296 -30.64 15.88 -16.01
CA SER A 296 -31.46 17.06 -16.25
C SER A 296 -31.26 18.22 -15.25
N GLU A 297 -30.68 17.95 -14.08
CA GLU A 297 -30.62 18.92 -12.97
C GLU A 297 -29.20 19.29 -12.54
N ILE A 298 -28.19 18.80 -13.23
CA ILE A 298 -26.80 19.09 -12.87
C ILE A 298 -26.55 20.56 -13.15
N ASP A 299 -26.50 21.37 -12.09
CA ASP A 299 -25.82 22.64 -12.10
C ASP A 299 -24.32 22.36 -12.27
N TYR A 300 -23.87 22.45 -13.53
CA TYR A 300 -22.50 22.16 -13.90
C TYR A 300 -21.58 23.20 -13.29
N ASP A 301 -21.05 22.87 -12.10
CA ASP A 301 -19.87 23.44 -11.52
C ASP A 301 -19.86 24.98 -11.34
N ARG A 302 -20.14 25.41 -10.16
CA ARG A 302 -19.66 26.70 -9.69
C ARG A 302 -18.14 26.76 -9.77
N SER A 303 -17.46 25.61 -9.54
CA SER A 303 -16.03 25.44 -9.62
C SER A 303 -15.69 23.98 -9.84
N ALA A 304 -14.65 23.70 -10.64
CA ALA A 304 -14.11 22.34 -10.77
C ALA A 304 -13.40 21.84 -9.48
N ARG A 305 -13.41 22.61 -8.39
CA ARG A 305 -12.86 22.25 -7.08
C ARG A 305 -13.93 22.00 -6.02
N ASP A 306 -15.21 22.10 -6.39
CA ASP A 306 -16.32 21.81 -5.49
C ASP A 306 -16.37 20.30 -5.25
N VAL A 307 -16.54 19.90 -4.00
CA VAL A 307 -16.80 18.53 -3.59
C VAL A 307 -18.26 18.42 -3.23
N ASP A 308 -19.03 17.93 -4.17
CA ASP A 308 -20.48 17.71 -4.05
C ASP A 308 -20.80 16.28 -3.56
N LEU A 309 -22.07 15.91 -3.56
CA LEU A 309 -22.51 14.53 -3.32
C LEU A 309 -22.49 13.74 -4.63
N PRO A 310 -22.12 12.46 -4.61
CA PRO A 310 -21.59 11.71 -3.47
C PRO A 310 -20.16 12.11 -3.11
N GLN A 311 -19.83 12.10 -1.81
CA GLN A 311 -18.49 12.40 -1.34
C GLN A 311 -18.09 11.48 -0.20
N HIS A 312 -16.79 11.31 0.00
CA HIS A 312 -16.29 10.67 1.20
C HIS A 312 -15.26 11.54 1.92
N SER A 313 -15.14 11.31 3.21
CA SER A 313 -14.08 11.88 4.03
C SER A 313 -13.52 10.82 4.95
N VAL A 314 -12.22 10.77 5.05
CA VAL A 314 -11.49 9.82 5.91
C VAL A 314 -10.55 10.61 6.81
N ASN A 315 -10.50 10.23 8.07
CA ASN A 315 -9.47 10.62 9.02
C ASN A 315 -8.80 9.36 9.55
N HIS A 316 -7.49 9.28 9.41
CA HIS A 316 -6.68 8.16 9.91
C HIS A 316 -5.63 8.66 10.89
N LEU A 317 -5.93 8.50 12.17
CA LEU A 317 -5.00 8.80 13.25
C LEU A 317 -4.19 7.56 13.61
N PHE A 318 -2.86 7.66 13.59
CA PHE A 318 -1.96 6.57 13.89
C PHE A 318 -0.92 6.97 14.94
N VAL A 319 -0.96 6.31 16.08
CA VAL A 319 0.01 6.47 17.18
C VAL A 319 0.82 5.18 17.30
N SER A 320 2.14 5.28 17.21
CA SER A 320 3.00 4.10 17.27
C SER A 320 4.27 4.36 18.07
N ASN A 321 4.71 3.34 18.79
CA ASN A 321 6.00 3.31 19.49
C ASN A 321 6.80 2.09 19.03
N HIS A 322 8.07 2.31 18.83
CA HIS A 322 9.04 1.26 18.55
C HIS A 322 10.20 1.38 19.54
N THR A 323 10.64 0.26 20.08
CA THR A 323 11.80 0.19 20.99
C THR A 323 12.68 -0.98 20.61
N GLU A 324 13.96 -0.73 20.53
CA GLU A 324 15.01 -1.71 20.27
C GLU A 324 15.96 -1.79 21.45
N TRP A 325 16.36 -3.00 21.81
CA TRP A 325 17.38 -3.27 22.80
C TRP A 325 18.48 -4.14 22.20
N HIS A 326 19.71 -3.63 22.21
CA HIS A 326 20.87 -4.26 21.60
C HIS A 326 21.79 -4.89 22.64
N TRP A 327 22.27 -6.10 22.39
CA TRP A 327 23.32 -6.77 23.13
C TRP A 327 24.28 -7.49 22.16
N LYS A 328 25.34 -8.09 22.70
CA LYS A 328 26.34 -8.77 21.86
C LYS A 328 25.69 -9.90 21.04
N GLY A 329 25.65 -9.71 19.75
CA GLY A 329 25.09 -10.65 18.79
C GLY A 329 23.56 -10.74 18.76
N GLY A 330 22.85 -9.86 19.48
CA GLY A 330 21.40 -9.92 19.56
C GLY A 330 20.69 -8.58 19.59
N LEU A 331 19.39 -8.63 19.35
CA LEU A 331 18.47 -7.50 19.30
C LEU A 331 17.09 -7.97 19.77
N ALA A 332 16.46 -7.23 20.65
CA ALA A 332 15.02 -7.33 20.91
C ALA A 332 14.31 -6.09 20.38
N GLU A 333 13.17 -6.27 19.72
CA GLU A 333 12.34 -5.22 19.16
C GLU A 333 10.95 -5.31 19.76
N SER A 334 10.33 -4.19 20.07
CA SER A 334 8.90 -4.14 20.39
C SER A 334 8.23 -3.02 19.63
N ASN A 335 7.03 -3.30 19.10
CA ASN A 335 6.14 -2.35 18.45
C ASN A 335 4.82 -2.35 19.20
N ILE A 336 4.29 -1.18 19.52
CA ILE A 336 2.96 -0.98 20.08
C ILE A 336 2.30 0.13 19.28
N SER A 337 1.05 -0.08 18.88
CA SER A 337 0.33 0.95 18.14
C SER A 337 -1.16 0.98 18.45
N TRP A 338 -1.73 2.13 18.23
CA TRP A 338 -3.16 2.38 18.14
C TRP A 338 -3.47 3.17 16.88
N GLN A 339 -4.49 2.73 16.15
CA GLN A 339 -4.98 3.37 14.94
C GLN A 339 -6.49 3.61 15.11
N ASN A 340 -6.95 4.77 14.70
CA ASN A 340 -8.36 5.05 14.51
C ASN A 340 -8.58 5.48 13.06
N ASN A 341 -9.34 4.70 12.31
CA ASN A 341 -9.78 5.04 10.97
C ASN A 341 -11.27 5.40 11.02
N HIS A 342 -11.57 6.66 10.82
CA HIS A 342 -12.93 7.19 10.78
C HIS A 342 -13.28 7.63 9.36
N GLN A 343 -14.23 6.92 8.74
CA GLN A 343 -14.67 7.17 7.39
C GLN A 343 -16.15 7.54 7.35
N ARG A 344 -16.52 8.46 6.47
CA ARG A 344 -17.89 8.87 6.20
C ARG A 344 -18.12 9.02 4.72
N GLU A 345 -19.17 8.39 4.24
CA GLU A 345 -19.68 8.52 2.89
C GLU A 345 -21.03 9.23 2.94
N LEU A 346 -21.14 10.26 2.15
CA LEU A 346 -22.32 11.10 2.08
C LEU A 346 -22.88 11.03 0.66
N SER A 347 -24.15 10.68 0.53
CA SER A 347 -24.88 10.66 -0.74
C SER A 347 -26.19 11.40 -0.63
N GLU A 348 -26.80 11.72 -1.76
CA GLU A 348 -28.13 12.28 -1.73
C GLU A 348 -29.14 11.26 -1.24
N PRO A 349 -30.04 11.67 -0.35
CA PRO A 349 -31.08 10.79 0.14
C PRO A 349 -32.11 10.52 -0.95
N VAL A 350 -32.09 9.33 -1.52
CA VAL A 350 -33.03 8.87 -2.57
C VAL A 350 -33.68 7.59 -2.13
N SER A 351 -34.93 7.39 -2.52
CA SER A 351 -35.66 6.13 -2.30
C SER A 351 -35.14 5.05 -3.25
N HIS A 352 -34.94 3.84 -2.75
CA HIS A 352 -34.55 2.68 -3.55
C HIS A 352 -35.41 1.47 -3.23
N GLY A 353 -36.06 0.89 -4.23
CA GLY A 353 -36.93 -0.26 -4.02
C GLY A 353 -37.98 0.02 -2.96
N TYR A 354 -37.91 -0.70 -1.84
CA TYR A 354 -38.78 -0.49 -0.67
C TYR A 354 -38.23 0.49 0.36
N MET A 355 -37.00 0.92 0.21
CA MET A 355 -36.39 1.90 1.12
C MET A 355 -37.03 3.27 0.91
N PRO A 356 -37.68 3.86 1.93
CA PRO A 356 -38.14 5.23 1.86
C PRO A 356 -36.96 6.21 1.76
N LYS A 357 -37.24 7.44 1.34
CA LYS A 357 -36.22 8.48 1.30
C LYS A 357 -35.61 8.68 2.71
N PRO A 358 -34.28 8.54 2.87
CA PRO A 358 -33.63 8.80 4.15
C PRO A 358 -33.72 10.27 4.58
N ASP A 359 -33.66 10.54 5.89
CA ASP A 359 -33.74 11.89 6.44
C ASP A 359 -32.44 12.69 6.30
N GLY A 360 -31.33 12.05 5.99
CA GLY A 360 -30.01 12.69 5.93
C GLY A 360 -29.12 12.15 4.81
N THR A 361 -27.99 12.79 4.62
CA THR A 361 -27.02 12.48 3.56
C THR A 361 -25.98 11.43 3.97
N LEU A 362 -25.92 11.00 5.24
CA LEU A 362 -24.95 10.01 5.70
C LEU A 362 -25.36 8.63 5.21
N GLU A 363 -24.71 8.18 4.13
CA GLU A 363 -24.94 6.86 3.53
C GLU A 363 -24.25 5.77 4.34
N HIS A 364 -22.95 5.93 4.57
CA HIS A 364 -22.14 5.03 5.38
C HIS A 364 -21.25 5.80 6.36
N SER A 365 -21.02 5.22 7.51
CA SER A 365 -19.92 5.63 8.39
C SER A 365 -19.27 4.41 9.00
N PHE A 366 -17.96 4.47 9.14
CA PHE A 366 -17.15 3.42 9.75
C PHE A 366 -16.20 4.05 10.75
N ASP A 367 -16.18 3.51 11.96
CA ASP A 367 -15.26 3.92 13.01
C ASP A 367 -14.52 2.68 13.51
N LYS A 368 -13.31 2.48 12.98
CA LYS A 368 -12.48 1.34 13.29
C LYS A 368 -11.31 1.73 14.18
N ASN A 369 -11.24 1.08 15.32
CA ASN A 369 -10.13 1.17 16.24
C ASN A 369 -9.31 -0.12 16.20
N THR A 370 -8.00 0.01 16.02
CA THR A 370 -7.06 -1.11 16.00
C THR A 370 -5.96 -0.87 17.02
N VAL A 371 -5.75 -1.82 17.90
CA VAL A 371 -4.61 -1.87 18.83
C VAL A 371 -3.74 -3.06 18.44
N SER A 372 -2.46 -2.84 18.22
CA SER A 372 -1.53 -3.92 17.91
C SER A 372 -0.26 -3.84 18.75
N ALA A 373 0.29 -5.02 19.08
CA ALA A 373 1.56 -5.18 19.77
C ALA A 373 2.35 -6.32 19.16
N ALA A 374 3.65 -6.12 19.00
CA ALA A 374 4.58 -7.15 18.54
C ALA A 374 5.88 -7.09 19.33
N ALA A 375 6.46 -8.25 19.62
CA ALA A 375 7.78 -8.38 20.22
C ALA A 375 8.59 -9.44 19.50
N ASN A 376 9.82 -9.08 19.10
CA ASN A 376 10.71 -9.95 18.35
C ASN A 376 12.08 -10.00 19.04
N VAL A 377 12.72 -11.15 18.97
CA VAL A 377 14.11 -11.34 19.42
C VAL A 377 14.90 -11.94 18.29
N LYS A 378 16.03 -11.33 17.97
CA LYS A 378 17.00 -11.84 17.01
C LYS A 378 18.31 -12.13 17.73
N GLN A 379 18.89 -13.31 17.51
CA GLN A 379 20.16 -13.73 18.09
C GLN A 379 21.01 -14.44 17.05
N THR A 380 22.25 -14.00 16.88
CA THR A 380 23.25 -14.67 16.07
C THR A 380 24.02 -15.67 16.94
N ILE A 381 24.05 -16.93 16.54
CA ILE A 381 24.75 -18.04 17.21
C ILE A 381 25.56 -18.79 16.15
N GLY A 382 26.87 -18.54 16.12
CA GLY A 382 27.73 -19.09 15.07
C GLY A 382 27.32 -18.60 13.69
N THR A 383 26.94 -19.53 12.81
CA THR A 383 26.49 -19.27 11.45
C THR A 383 24.96 -19.10 11.32
N ASN A 384 24.23 -19.27 12.43
CA ASN A 384 22.77 -19.12 12.48
C ASN A 384 22.36 -17.71 12.92
N SER A 385 21.36 -17.15 12.29
CA SER A 385 20.67 -15.91 12.72
C SER A 385 19.22 -16.23 13.01
N LEU A 386 18.97 -16.62 14.26
CA LEU A 386 17.62 -16.97 14.75
C LEU A 386 16.83 -15.71 15.01
N LYS A 387 15.58 -15.66 14.57
CA LYS A 387 14.59 -14.64 14.91
C LYS A 387 13.30 -15.32 15.34
N GLY A 388 12.81 -15.01 16.52
CA GLY A 388 11.51 -15.44 17.01
C GLY A 388 10.69 -14.27 17.50
N GLY A 389 9.37 -14.36 17.43
CA GLY A 389 8.52 -13.29 17.88
C GLY A 389 7.06 -13.67 18.04
N VAL A 390 6.34 -12.75 18.67
CA VAL A 390 4.89 -12.82 18.90
C VAL A 390 4.26 -11.51 18.44
N ASN A 391 3.02 -11.58 17.98
CA ASN A 391 2.20 -10.40 17.74
C ASN A 391 0.76 -10.66 18.18
N ALA A 392 0.08 -9.59 18.55
CA ALA A 392 -1.33 -9.57 18.86
C ALA A 392 -1.97 -8.32 18.26
N GLU A 393 -3.21 -8.45 17.80
CA GLU A 393 -3.99 -7.36 17.24
C GLU A 393 -5.45 -7.51 17.66
N TYR A 394 -6.05 -6.40 18.09
CA TYR A 394 -7.48 -6.29 18.36
C TYR A 394 -8.06 -5.16 17.53
N GLN A 395 -9.16 -5.45 16.84
CA GLN A 395 -9.92 -4.50 16.06
C GLN A 395 -11.35 -4.44 16.55
N HIS A 396 -11.90 -3.24 16.59
CA HIS A 396 -13.31 -2.99 16.84
C HIS A 396 -13.82 -1.98 15.83
N ASN A 397 -14.87 -2.35 15.09
CA ASN A 397 -15.49 -1.49 14.08
C ASN A 397 -16.96 -1.26 14.41
N ARG A 398 -17.41 -0.02 14.24
CA ARG A 398 -18.81 0.38 14.24
C ARG A 398 -19.18 0.96 12.91
N SER A 399 -20.28 0.46 12.37
CA SER A 399 -20.87 0.91 11.11
C SER A 399 -22.14 1.72 11.38
N GLY A 400 -22.43 2.69 10.52
CA GLY A 400 -23.62 3.52 10.62
C GLY A 400 -23.99 4.12 9.26
N GLY A 401 -25.04 4.91 9.23
CA GLY A 401 -25.61 5.47 8.01
C GLY A 401 -26.93 4.78 7.64
N TRP A 402 -27.51 5.19 6.50
CA TRP A 402 -28.80 4.67 6.07
C TRP A 402 -28.68 3.45 5.12
N SER A 403 -27.48 3.13 4.65
CA SER A 403 -27.18 1.96 3.81
C SER A 403 -26.24 0.99 4.53
N PHE A 404 -26.32 -0.29 4.18
CA PHE A 404 -25.56 -1.36 4.81
C PHE A 404 -24.59 -2.02 3.84
N VAL A 405 -23.29 -2.03 4.18
CA VAL A 405 -22.25 -2.75 3.43
C VAL A 405 -21.28 -3.52 4.33
N LEU A 406 -21.22 -3.22 5.62
CA LEU A 406 -20.30 -3.86 6.56
C LEU A 406 -20.95 -3.98 7.93
N PRO A 407 -21.04 -5.17 8.53
CA PRO A 407 -21.52 -5.32 9.90
C PRO A 407 -20.54 -4.71 10.92
N ASP A 408 -21.06 -4.35 12.08
CA ASP A 408 -20.21 -4.14 13.26
C ASP A 408 -19.44 -5.41 13.55
N PHE A 409 -18.17 -5.28 13.89
CA PHE A 409 -17.35 -6.46 14.19
C PHE A 409 -16.26 -6.19 15.21
N GLU A 410 -15.81 -7.27 15.83
CA GLU A 410 -14.63 -7.38 16.66
C GLU A 410 -13.73 -8.48 16.10
N LEU A 411 -12.44 -8.20 15.99
CA LEU A 411 -11.43 -9.15 15.52
C LEU A 411 -10.28 -9.21 16.52
N LEU A 412 -9.93 -10.41 16.94
CA LEU A 412 -8.73 -10.68 17.73
C LEU A 412 -7.82 -11.61 16.93
N GLN A 413 -6.56 -11.23 16.77
CA GLN A 413 -5.53 -12.05 16.13
C GLN A 413 -4.32 -12.20 17.03
N PHE A 414 -3.71 -13.38 16.98
CA PHE A 414 -2.46 -13.70 17.68
C PHE A 414 -1.58 -14.54 16.78
N GLY A 415 -0.27 -14.28 16.76
CA GLY A 415 0.70 -15.03 15.99
C GLY A 415 1.99 -15.26 16.78
N ILE A 416 2.62 -16.41 16.56
CA ILE A 416 3.96 -16.74 17.04
C ILE A 416 4.79 -17.33 15.91
N PHE A 417 6.05 -16.91 15.78
CA PHE A 417 6.92 -17.43 14.75
C PHE A 417 8.36 -17.66 15.21
N LEU A 418 9.04 -18.53 14.46
CA LEU A 418 10.48 -18.76 14.55
C LEU A 418 11.04 -18.88 13.14
N SER A 419 12.16 -18.21 12.90
CA SER A 419 12.91 -18.31 11.63
C SER A 419 14.39 -18.36 11.88
N ASP A 420 15.12 -18.99 10.96
CA ASP A 420 16.58 -19.07 10.95
C ASP A 420 17.13 -18.72 9.56
N HIS A 421 18.22 -17.96 9.55
CA HIS A 421 19.08 -17.76 8.39
C HIS A 421 20.42 -18.42 8.68
N PHE A 422 20.66 -19.57 8.08
CA PHE A 422 21.85 -20.39 8.25
C PHE A 422 22.84 -20.13 7.11
N ALA A 423 23.97 -19.52 7.39
CA ALA A 423 25.07 -19.36 6.46
C ALA A 423 25.85 -20.68 6.35
N VAL A 424 25.61 -21.44 5.28
CA VAL A 424 26.34 -22.68 4.98
C VAL A 424 27.83 -22.38 4.70
N ASN A 425 28.06 -21.30 3.95
CA ASN A 425 29.36 -20.69 3.68
C ASN A 425 29.13 -19.23 3.25
N ASP A 426 30.19 -18.53 2.81
CA ASP A 426 30.13 -17.13 2.41
C ASP A 426 29.19 -16.86 1.22
N ASN A 427 28.88 -17.88 0.42
CA ASN A 427 28.09 -17.78 -0.81
C ASN A 427 26.68 -18.35 -0.67
N ILE A 428 26.42 -19.25 0.28
CA ILE A 428 25.16 -19.97 0.38
C ILE A 428 24.51 -19.70 1.73
N ILE A 429 23.27 -19.16 1.70
CA ILE A 429 22.43 -18.93 2.87
C ILE A 429 21.16 -19.75 2.69
N LEU A 430 20.81 -20.55 3.68
CA LEU A 430 19.52 -21.20 3.82
C LEU A 430 18.64 -20.39 4.75
N SER A 431 17.40 -20.17 4.37
CA SER A 431 16.40 -19.48 5.19
C SER A 431 15.22 -20.40 5.43
N THR A 432 14.84 -20.59 6.69
CA THR A 432 13.69 -21.41 7.05
C THR A 432 12.86 -20.71 8.11
N GLY A 433 11.58 -21.04 8.18
CA GLY A 433 10.75 -20.51 9.25
C GLY A 433 9.37 -21.17 9.32
N ILE A 434 8.79 -21.08 10.48
CA ILE A 434 7.46 -21.57 10.79
C ILE A 434 6.72 -20.53 11.64
N ARG A 435 5.42 -20.43 11.42
CA ARG A 435 4.53 -19.53 12.17
C ARG A 435 3.19 -20.19 12.40
N PHE A 436 2.63 -19.96 13.58
CA PHE A 436 1.26 -20.29 13.93
C PHE A 436 0.46 -19.02 14.16
N ASP A 437 -0.72 -18.94 13.59
CA ASP A 437 -1.65 -17.84 13.78
C ASP A 437 -3.02 -18.36 14.25
N TYR A 438 -3.64 -17.62 15.14
CA TYR A 438 -5.01 -17.78 15.59
C TYR A 438 -5.75 -16.46 15.42
N GLY A 439 -7.00 -16.49 14.96
CA GLY A 439 -7.87 -15.33 14.87
C GLY A 439 -9.31 -15.68 15.18
N SER A 440 -9.99 -14.75 15.82
CA SER A 440 -11.41 -14.85 16.13
C SER A 440 -12.12 -13.59 15.71
N ILE A 441 -13.20 -13.73 14.96
CA ILE A 441 -14.04 -12.63 14.49
C ILE A 441 -15.48 -12.82 14.96
N ASN A 442 -16.05 -11.76 15.52
CA ASN A 442 -17.46 -11.64 15.86
C ASN A 442 -18.09 -10.59 14.96
N THR A 443 -19.18 -10.87 14.29
CA THR A 443 -20.02 -9.87 13.62
C THR A 443 -21.35 -9.75 14.34
N HIS A 444 -21.91 -8.54 14.33
CA HIS A 444 -23.20 -8.25 14.96
C HIS A 444 -24.31 -8.21 13.93
N SER A 445 -25.53 -8.61 14.34
CA SER A 445 -26.69 -8.56 13.45
C SER A 445 -27.06 -7.13 13.08
N TYR A 446 -27.43 -6.95 11.84
CA TYR A 446 -28.01 -5.71 11.33
C TYR A 446 -29.32 -6.00 10.61
N HIS A 447 -30.34 -5.21 10.90
CA HIS A 447 -31.63 -5.21 10.23
C HIS A 447 -31.85 -3.86 9.57
N ASP A 448 -32.45 -3.86 8.38
CA ASP A 448 -32.85 -2.62 7.73
C ASP A 448 -33.71 -1.77 8.65
N TRP A 449 -33.56 -0.47 8.59
CA TRP A 449 -34.38 0.49 9.33
C TRP A 449 -35.81 0.66 8.77
N PHE A 450 -36.10 0.06 7.60
CA PHE A 450 -37.39 0.07 6.92
C PHE A 450 -37.91 -1.36 6.70
N LYS A 451 -39.20 -1.49 6.48
CA LYS A 451 -39.83 -2.78 6.25
C LYS A 451 -39.95 -3.10 4.77
N ILE A 452 -39.74 -4.37 4.44
CA ILE A 452 -39.99 -4.92 3.10
C ILE A 452 -41.17 -5.93 3.16
N PRO A 453 -42.01 -6.02 2.11
CA PRO A 453 -43.10 -7.00 2.06
C PRO A 453 -42.51 -8.41 1.92
N THR A 454 -43.17 -9.38 2.54
CA THR A 454 -42.87 -10.80 2.39
C THR A 454 -43.85 -11.45 1.43
N ALA A 455 -43.51 -12.64 0.92
CA ALA A 455 -44.41 -13.43 0.07
C ALA A 455 -45.73 -13.83 0.79
N SER A 456 -45.77 -13.83 2.13
CA SER A 456 -46.96 -14.08 2.94
C SER A 456 -47.90 -12.86 3.06
N GLY A 457 -47.50 -11.68 2.58
CA GLY A 457 -48.22 -10.42 2.70
C GLY A 457 -47.91 -9.62 3.97
N ASP A 458 -47.07 -10.11 4.84
CA ASP A 458 -46.56 -9.38 6.00
C ASP A 458 -45.42 -8.43 5.62
N SER A 459 -44.98 -7.60 6.54
CA SER A 459 -43.82 -6.72 6.35
C SER A 459 -42.82 -6.92 7.47
N ILE A 460 -41.56 -7.16 7.12
CA ILE A 460 -40.46 -7.41 8.06
C ILE A 460 -39.31 -6.41 7.87
N TYR A 461 -38.53 -6.17 8.91
CA TYR A 461 -37.22 -5.57 8.81
C TYR A 461 -36.24 -6.64 8.31
N ALA A 462 -35.70 -6.48 7.11
CA ALA A 462 -34.80 -7.49 6.53
C ALA A 462 -33.51 -7.58 7.35
N GLU A 463 -33.13 -8.80 7.74
CA GLU A 463 -31.82 -9.06 8.31
C GLU A 463 -30.78 -9.06 7.17
N ARG A 464 -29.80 -8.15 7.25
CA ARG A 464 -28.69 -8.00 6.29
C ARG A 464 -27.43 -8.70 6.78
N SER A 465 -27.26 -8.83 8.08
CA SER A 465 -26.18 -9.58 8.70
C SER A 465 -26.68 -10.25 9.98
N ALA A 466 -26.26 -11.49 10.19
CA ALA A 466 -26.54 -12.23 11.40
C ALA A 466 -25.40 -12.07 12.43
N ASN A 467 -25.70 -12.35 13.68
CA ASN A 467 -24.65 -12.56 14.67
C ASN A 467 -23.82 -13.78 14.28
N LEU A 468 -22.53 -13.60 14.06
CA LEU A 468 -21.62 -14.66 13.67
C LEU A 468 -20.38 -14.64 14.55
N HIS A 469 -20.01 -15.82 15.05
CA HIS A 469 -18.73 -16.05 15.69
C HIS A 469 -17.93 -17.07 14.89
N ARG A 470 -16.73 -16.71 14.43
CA ARG A 470 -15.82 -17.60 13.70
C ARG A 470 -14.42 -17.52 14.28
N ALA A 471 -13.81 -18.69 14.48
CA ALA A 471 -12.40 -18.79 14.86
C ALA A 471 -11.63 -19.55 13.78
N PHE A 472 -10.43 -19.07 13.50
CA PHE A 472 -9.55 -19.61 12.46
C PHE A 472 -8.15 -19.83 13.02
N ASN A 473 -7.46 -20.81 12.49
CA ASN A 473 -6.04 -21.00 12.76
C ASN A 473 -5.31 -21.42 11.47
N SER A 474 -4.03 -21.13 11.40
CA SER A 474 -3.18 -21.57 10.30
C SER A 474 -1.75 -21.75 10.76
N VAL A 475 -1.09 -22.74 10.16
CA VAL A 475 0.36 -22.88 10.22
C VAL A 475 0.91 -22.46 8.85
N THR A 476 1.82 -21.49 8.86
CA THR A 476 2.57 -21.06 7.67
C THR A 476 4.04 -21.42 7.84
N TRP A 477 4.73 -21.61 6.73
CA TRP A 477 6.14 -21.96 6.72
C TRP A 477 6.80 -21.47 5.43
N SER A 478 8.11 -21.27 5.46
CA SER A 478 8.88 -21.03 4.27
C SER A 478 10.26 -21.69 4.37
N ALA A 479 10.80 -22.06 3.23
CA ALA A 479 12.16 -22.53 3.07
C ALA A 479 12.77 -21.91 1.80
N GLY A 480 13.96 -21.39 1.90
CA GLY A 480 14.62 -20.72 0.79
C GLY A 480 16.13 -20.93 0.78
N ILE A 481 16.71 -20.78 -0.40
CA ILE A 481 18.14 -20.77 -0.62
C ILE A 481 18.52 -19.51 -1.40
N ASP A 482 19.60 -18.89 -0.99
CA ASP A 482 20.27 -17.78 -1.65
C ASP A 482 21.71 -18.22 -1.94
N ASN A 483 22.12 -18.23 -3.24
CA ASN A 483 23.43 -18.68 -3.68
C ASN A 483 24.11 -17.62 -4.55
N HIS A 484 25.26 -17.13 -4.09
CA HIS A 484 26.08 -16.14 -4.75
C HIS A 484 27.22 -16.81 -5.56
N ILE A 485 27.17 -16.69 -6.87
CA ILE A 485 28.14 -17.28 -7.80
C ILE A 485 28.79 -16.13 -8.58
N GLY A 486 29.83 -15.53 -8.03
CA GLY A 486 30.47 -14.37 -8.64
C GLY A 486 29.50 -13.20 -8.78
N ASN A 487 29.17 -12.81 -10.02
CA ASN A 487 28.25 -11.72 -10.35
C ASN A 487 26.77 -12.14 -10.43
N LEU A 488 26.49 -13.42 -10.26
CA LEU A 488 25.16 -14.01 -10.33
C LEU A 488 24.67 -14.39 -8.95
N VAL A 489 23.45 -13.99 -8.60
CA VAL A 489 22.75 -14.43 -7.39
C VAL A 489 21.54 -15.25 -7.81
N LEU A 490 21.45 -16.47 -7.34
CA LEU A 490 20.32 -17.36 -7.56
C LEU A 490 19.56 -17.52 -6.25
N LYS A 491 18.25 -17.30 -6.30
CA LYS A 491 17.36 -17.44 -5.15
C LYS A 491 16.24 -18.40 -5.49
N VAL A 492 15.86 -19.24 -4.55
CA VAL A 492 14.63 -20.05 -4.62
C VAL A 492 13.98 -20.03 -3.27
N ASN A 493 12.68 -19.82 -3.25
CA ASN A 493 11.87 -19.86 -2.03
C ASN A 493 10.59 -20.65 -2.29
N ILE A 494 10.23 -21.51 -1.35
CA ILE A 494 8.95 -22.23 -1.30
C ILE A 494 8.30 -21.95 0.04
N GLY A 495 6.99 -21.73 0.05
CA GLY A 495 6.29 -21.49 1.30
C GLY A 495 4.78 -21.58 1.21
N LYS A 496 4.16 -21.58 2.38
CA LYS A 496 2.72 -21.48 2.56
C LYS A 496 2.41 -20.14 3.21
N SER A 497 1.51 -19.38 2.62
CA SER A 497 0.92 -18.16 3.18
C SER A 497 -0.59 -18.32 3.36
N PHE A 498 -1.20 -17.46 4.15
CA PHE A 498 -2.65 -17.49 4.37
C PHE A 498 -3.22 -16.11 4.66
N ARG A 499 -4.56 -16.00 4.60
CA ARG A 499 -5.33 -14.91 5.19
C ARG A 499 -6.64 -15.41 5.77
N MET A 500 -7.14 -14.70 6.76
CA MET A 500 -8.46 -14.96 7.33
C MET A 500 -9.54 -14.24 6.52
N PRO A 501 -10.76 -14.82 6.40
CA PRO A 501 -11.90 -14.07 5.88
C PRO A 501 -12.19 -12.85 6.74
N ILE A 502 -12.53 -11.73 6.10
CA ILE A 502 -12.89 -10.48 6.80
C ILE A 502 -14.39 -10.40 7.06
N ALA A 503 -14.80 -9.46 7.93
CA ALA A 503 -16.21 -9.26 8.28
C ALA A 503 -17.12 -9.04 7.07
N LYS A 504 -16.68 -8.26 6.10
CA LYS A 504 -17.40 -8.00 4.85
C LYS A 504 -17.64 -9.29 4.06
N GLU A 505 -16.62 -10.11 3.89
CA GLU A 505 -16.71 -11.39 3.14
C GLU A 505 -17.65 -12.39 3.80
N LEU A 506 -17.73 -12.35 5.15
CA LEU A 506 -18.57 -13.25 5.92
C LEU A 506 -20.03 -12.79 6.02
N GLY A 507 -20.29 -11.48 6.11
CA GLY A 507 -21.57 -10.96 6.58
C GLY A 507 -22.24 -9.88 5.71
N ILE A 508 -21.71 -9.48 4.58
CA ILE A 508 -22.38 -8.49 3.71
C ILE A 508 -23.62 -9.11 3.07
N ASP A 509 -24.73 -8.37 3.01
CA ASP A 509 -25.88 -8.61 2.15
C ASP A 509 -26.50 -7.25 1.77
N GLY A 510 -25.86 -6.53 0.83
CA GLY A 510 -26.23 -5.15 0.51
C GLY A 510 -25.64 -4.64 -0.80
N VAL A 511 -26.04 -3.42 -1.12
CA VAL A 511 -25.65 -2.73 -2.33
C VAL A 511 -24.31 -1.99 -2.08
N ASN A 512 -23.38 -2.19 -2.97
CA ASN A 512 -22.20 -1.32 -3.10
C ASN A 512 -22.45 -0.40 -4.31
N TYR A 513 -22.92 0.81 -4.03
CA TYR A 513 -23.29 1.78 -5.05
C TYR A 513 -22.10 2.37 -5.78
N SER A 514 -20.95 2.48 -5.13
CA SER A 514 -19.71 3.05 -5.70
C SER A 514 -19.18 2.22 -6.86
N ILE A 515 -19.43 0.91 -6.86
CA ILE A 515 -18.96 -0.05 -7.87
C ILE A 515 -20.08 -0.84 -8.56
N PHE A 516 -21.33 -0.35 -8.49
CA PHE A 516 -22.47 -0.80 -9.27
C PHE A 516 -22.81 -2.28 -9.11
N ARG A 517 -22.78 -2.84 -7.89
CA ARG A 517 -23.08 -4.24 -7.65
C ARG A 517 -23.79 -4.50 -6.32
N TYR A 518 -24.55 -5.60 -6.28
CA TYR A 518 -25.05 -6.17 -5.04
C TYR A 518 -24.09 -7.24 -4.55
N GLU A 519 -23.62 -7.16 -3.31
CA GLU A 519 -22.66 -8.10 -2.74
C GLU A 519 -23.32 -8.97 -1.67
N LYS A 520 -23.05 -10.28 -1.69
CA LYS A 520 -23.51 -11.23 -0.69
C LYS A 520 -22.35 -12.02 -0.10
N GLY A 521 -22.21 -11.94 1.21
CA GLY A 521 -21.21 -12.64 2.00
C GLY A 521 -21.51 -14.14 2.15
N ASN A 522 -20.54 -14.85 2.67
CA ASN A 522 -20.65 -16.27 2.93
C ASN A 522 -20.03 -16.61 4.30
N ALA A 523 -20.90 -16.89 5.27
CA ALA A 523 -20.51 -17.22 6.64
C ALA A 523 -19.67 -18.52 6.77
N ASN A 524 -19.61 -19.36 5.72
CA ASN A 524 -18.92 -20.64 5.70
C ASN A 524 -17.50 -20.58 5.09
N LEU A 525 -16.99 -19.40 4.75
CA LEU A 525 -15.65 -19.27 4.21
C LEU A 525 -14.60 -19.80 5.19
N ASN A 526 -13.61 -20.47 4.64
CA ASN A 526 -12.41 -20.92 5.33
C ASN A 526 -11.24 -19.98 5.10
N PRO A 527 -10.18 -19.98 5.92
CA PRO A 527 -8.98 -19.21 5.63
C PRO A 527 -8.45 -19.50 4.23
N GLU A 528 -8.14 -18.46 3.48
CA GLU A 528 -7.52 -18.60 2.18
C GLU A 528 -6.05 -18.99 2.36
N GLU A 529 -5.62 -20.03 1.66
CA GLU A 529 -4.25 -20.54 1.71
C GLU A 529 -3.60 -20.45 0.34
N SER A 530 -2.30 -20.21 0.30
CA SER A 530 -1.49 -20.18 -0.91
C SER A 530 -0.19 -20.96 -0.72
N TYR A 531 0.06 -21.92 -1.58
CA TYR A 531 1.36 -22.60 -1.71
C TYR A 531 2.10 -21.90 -2.85
N GLN A 532 3.32 -21.42 -2.57
CA GLN A 532 4.07 -20.51 -3.45
C GLN A 532 5.45 -21.08 -3.71
N LEU A 533 5.90 -20.94 -4.96
CA LEU A 533 7.26 -21.20 -5.39
C LEU A 533 7.75 -19.96 -6.14
N ASP A 534 8.82 -19.36 -5.66
CA ASP A 534 9.48 -18.21 -6.26
C ASP A 534 10.92 -18.57 -6.58
N ALA A 535 11.40 -18.16 -7.74
CA ALA A 535 12.82 -18.20 -8.07
C ALA A 535 13.26 -16.84 -8.59
N ALA A 536 14.52 -16.50 -8.39
CA ALA A 536 15.11 -15.29 -8.95
C ALA A 536 16.54 -15.54 -9.40
N ALA A 537 16.90 -15.00 -10.57
CA ALA A 537 18.26 -14.90 -11.03
C ALA A 537 18.60 -13.41 -11.19
N VAL A 538 19.60 -12.94 -10.46
CA VAL A 538 20.05 -11.52 -10.46
C VAL A 538 21.52 -11.49 -10.89
N TYR A 539 21.80 -10.88 -12.02
CA TYR A 539 23.14 -10.65 -12.53
C TYR A 539 23.51 -9.17 -12.39
N SER A 540 24.70 -8.87 -11.90
CA SER A 540 25.19 -7.51 -11.75
C SER A 540 26.68 -7.42 -12.01
N HIS A 541 27.07 -6.79 -13.12
CA HIS A 541 28.47 -6.61 -13.52
C HIS A 541 28.62 -5.42 -14.49
N ASP A 542 29.65 -4.59 -14.27
CA ASP A 542 30.13 -3.53 -15.18
C ASP A 542 29.03 -2.71 -15.89
N GLY A 543 28.14 -2.12 -15.09
CA GLY A 543 27.07 -1.27 -15.65
C GLY A 543 25.84 -2.02 -16.14
N ILE A 544 25.82 -3.36 -16.02
CA ILE A 544 24.66 -4.19 -16.33
C ILE A 544 24.06 -4.72 -15.02
N LYS A 545 22.77 -4.55 -14.85
CA LYS A 545 21.97 -5.30 -13.86
C LYS A 545 20.79 -5.91 -14.56
N ALA A 546 20.65 -7.20 -14.47
CA ALA A 546 19.53 -7.95 -15.04
C ALA A 546 18.93 -8.85 -13.97
N SER A 547 17.62 -8.98 -13.94
CA SER A 547 16.93 -9.94 -13.08
C SER A 547 15.75 -10.56 -13.80
N VAL A 548 15.47 -11.81 -13.47
CA VAL A 548 14.24 -12.52 -13.84
C VAL A 548 13.73 -13.27 -12.62
N THR A 549 12.43 -13.15 -12.35
CA THR A 549 11.77 -13.69 -11.17
C THR A 549 10.50 -14.44 -11.59
N PRO A 550 10.59 -15.72 -12.01
CA PRO A 550 9.43 -16.57 -12.21
C PRO A 550 8.79 -16.94 -10.88
N PHE A 551 7.46 -17.09 -10.88
CA PHE A 551 6.69 -17.50 -9.72
C PHE A 551 5.54 -18.43 -10.08
N PHE A 552 5.12 -19.23 -9.10
CA PHE A 552 3.95 -20.09 -9.18
C PHE A 552 3.21 -20.04 -7.83
N ASN A 553 1.86 -19.92 -7.88
CA ASN A 553 0.99 -19.97 -6.71
C ASN A 553 -0.15 -20.97 -6.96
N TYR A 554 -0.41 -21.82 -5.98
CA TYR A 554 -1.58 -22.67 -5.93
C TYR A 554 -2.42 -22.36 -4.69
N PHE A 555 -3.69 -22.05 -4.93
CA PHE A 555 -4.69 -21.78 -3.88
C PHE A 555 -5.69 -22.94 -3.88
N PRO A 556 -5.82 -23.67 -2.78
CA PRO A 556 -6.90 -24.67 -2.64
C PRO A 556 -8.28 -24.02 -2.45
N ASN A 557 -8.34 -22.79 -1.98
CA ASN A 557 -9.55 -22.09 -1.51
C ASN A 557 -9.46 -20.58 -1.64
N TYR A 558 -9.16 -20.07 -2.84
CA TYR A 558 -9.09 -18.64 -3.16
C TYR A 558 -10.46 -18.00 -2.97
N ILE A 559 -10.57 -16.98 -2.11
CA ILE A 559 -11.80 -16.22 -1.89
C ILE A 559 -11.92 -15.13 -2.96
N TYR A 560 -13.03 -15.10 -3.68
CA TYR A 560 -13.28 -14.06 -4.67
C TYR A 560 -14.76 -13.70 -4.72
N LEU A 561 -15.04 -12.54 -5.27
CA LEU A 561 -16.39 -12.08 -5.51
C LEU A 561 -16.86 -12.58 -6.88
N CYS A 562 -17.70 -13.62 -6.87
CA CYS A 562 -18.15 -14.34 -8.04
C CYS A 562 -19.37 -13.64 -8.66
N PRO A 563 -19.31 -13.15 -9.91
CA PRO A 563 -20.46 -12.60 -10.59
C PRO A 563 -21.47 -13.70 -10.92
N THR A 564 -22.76 -13.43 -10.66
CA THR A 564 -23.88 -14.30 -11.01
C THR A 564 -24.66 -13.75 -12.19
N SER A 565 -25.64 -14.50 -12.69
CA SER A 565 -26.64 -14.02 -13.67
C SER A 565 -27.86 -13.37 -13.00
N GLU A 566 -27.91 -13.33 -11.68
CA GLU A 566 -29.03 -12.81 -10.91
C GLU A 566 -28.87 -11.31 -10.64
N TYR A 567 -29.99 -10.64 -10.45
CA TYR A 567 -30.09 -9.24 -10.08
C TYR A 567 -30.86 -9.10 -8.78
N LYS A 568 -30.38 -8.26 -7.88
CA LYS A 568 -31.05 -7.90 -6.63
C LYS A 568 -30.98 -6.38 -6.45
N GLU A 569 -32.10 -5.77 -6.11
CA GLU A 569 -32.24 -4.30 -5.98
C GLU A 569 -31.78 -3.52 -7.24
N GLY A 570 -32.02 -4.10 -8.44
CA GLY A 570 -31.66 -3.48 -9.71
C GLY A 570 -30.19 -3.65 -10.12
N LEU A 571 -29.36 -4.24 -9.29
CA LEU A 571 -27.94 -4.45 -9.53
C LEU A 571 -27.59 -5.92 -9.64
N GLN A 572 -26.56 -6.25 -10.39
CA GLN A 572 -26.07 -7.61 -10.54
C GLN A 572 -25.58 -8.14 -9.19
N LEU A 573 -25.99 -9.38 -8.86
CA LEU A 573 -25.60 -10.07 -7.65
C LEU A 573 -24.21 -10.71 -7.80
N TYR A 574 -23.35 -10.44 -6.82
CA TYR A 574 -22.05 -11.07 -6.65
C TYR A 574 -21.98 -11.79 -5.32
N ASN A 575 -21.55 -13.05 -5.32
CA ASN A 575 -21.40 -13.85 -4.12
C ASN A 575 -19.93 -14.02 -3.73
N TYR A 576 -19.62 -13.96 -2.43
CA TYR A 576 -18.31 -14.38 -1.95
C TYR A 576 -18.21 -15.91 -1.97
N GLU A 577 -17.29 -16.42 -2.77
CA GLU A 577 -17.07 -17.85 -2.99
C GLU A 577 -15.60 -18.24 -2.87
N GLN A 578 -15.36 -19.55 -2.78
CA GLN A 578 -14.04 -20.13 -2.79
C GLN A 578 -13.83 -21.03 -3.99
N SER A 579 -12.71 -20.87 -4.67
CA SER A 579 -12.31 -21.72 -5.80
C SER A 579 -10.86 -22.18 -5.65
N ARG A 580 -10.54 -23.35 -6.20
CA ARG A 580 -9.14 -23.72 -6.43
C ARG A 580 -8.61 -22.87 -7.57
N VAL A 581 -7.40 -22.30 -7.38
CA VAL A 581 -6.79 -21.40 -8.37
C VAL A 581 -5.32 -21.75 -8.54
N ALA A 582 -4.85 -21.77 -9.79
CA ALA A 582 -3.44 -21.80 -10.12
C ALA A 582 -3.06 -20.49 -10.81
N ARG A 583 -1.90 -19.95 -10.44
CA ARG A 583 -1.33 -18.72 -11.01
C ARG A 583 0.16 -18.93 -11.26
N CYS A 584 0.64 -18.44 -12.39
CA CYS A 584 2.07 -18.41 -12.68
C CYS A 584 2.41 -17.17 -13.51
N GLY A 585 3.65 -16.79 -13.48
CA GLY A 585 4.13 -15.64 -14.22
C GLY A 585 5.61 -15.40 -14.01
N PHE A 586 6.07 -14.28 -14.52
CA PHE A 586 7.43 -13.81 -14.28
C PHE A 586 7.49 -12.28 -14.31
N GLU A 587 8.50 -11.76 -13.65
CA GLU A 587 8.95 -10.38 -13.73
C GLU A 587 10.37 -10.36 -14.27
N ALA A 588 10.70 -9.35 -15.07
CA ALA A 588 12.05 -9.17 -15.59
C ALA A 588 12.45 -7.70 -15.51
N GLU A 589 13.70 -7.44 -15.15
CA GLU A 589 14.29 -6.10 -15.12
C GLU A 589 15.67 -6.13 -15.79
N LEU A 590 15.95 -5.07 -16.53
CA LEU A 590 17.26 -4.81 -17.13
C LEU A 590 17.63 -3.34 -16.89
N SER A 591 18.79 -3.09 -16.34
CA SER A 591 19.40 -1.77 -16.29
C SER A 591 20.78 -1.86 -16.93
N PHE A 592 21.01 -1.05 -17.94
CA PHE A 592 22.22 -1.08 -18.73
C PHE A 592 22.76 0.34 -18.93
N LEU A 593 24.00 0.56 -18.52
CA LEU A 593 24.75 1.80 -18.78
C LEU A 593 25.49 1.67 -20.11
N ILE A 594 24.97 2.33 -21.18
CA ILE A 594 25.54 2.24 -22.54
C ILE A 594 26.84 3.05 -22.65
N LEU A 595 26.82 4.28 -22.16
CA LEU A 595 27.93 5.21 -22.09
C LEU A 595 27.93 5.86 -20.72
N GLN A 596 28.94 6.59 -20.35
CA GLN A 596 29.06 7.16 -18.99
C GLN A 596 27.81 7.91 -18.49
N HIS A 597 26.94 8.35 -19.41
CA HIS A 597 25.78 9.19 -19.13
C HIS A 597 24.44 8.61 -19.64
N PHE A 598 24.46 7.59 -20.49
CA PHE A 598 23.24 7.00 -21.04
C PHE A 598 22.90 5.67 -20.38
N LYS A 599 21.70 5.56 -19.92
CA LYS A 599 21.19 4.38 -19.22
C LYS A 599 19.88 3.92 -19.86
N ILE A 600 19.77 2.63 -20.12
CA ILE A 600 18.51 1.97 -20.45
C ILE A 600 18.01 1.24 -19.20
N ASN A 601 16.76 1.49 -18.82
CA ASN A 601 16.04 0.71 -17.84
C ASN A 601 14.86 0.08 -18.57
N ALA A 602 14.74 -1.24 -18.51
CA ALA A 602 13.62 -2.00 -19.04
C ALA A 602 13.03 -2.87 -17.93
N GLY A 603 11.72 -2.97 -17.89
CA GLY A 603 11.00 -3.84 -16.97
C GLY A 603 9.80 -4.44 -17.67
N GLY A 604 9.40 -5.64 -17.28
CA GLY A 604 8.23 -6.31 -17.83
C GLY A 604 7.70 -7.36 -16.89
N GLU A 605 6.44 -7.69 -17.08
CA GLU A 605 5.71 -8.67 -16.28
C GLU A 605 4.70 -9.43 -17.12
N TYR A 606 4.46 -10.66 -16.75
CA TYR A 606 3.42 -11.53 -17.28
C TYR A 606 2.77 -12.32 -16.17
N LEU A 607 1.44 -12.39 -16.18
CA LEU A 607 0.64 -13.18 -15.27
C LEU A 607 -0.36 -14.03 -16.02
N TYR A 608 -0.45 -15.29 -15.63
CA TYR A 608 -1.51 -16.23 -16.03
C TYR A 608 -2.20 -16.77 -14.78
N ALA A 609 -3.54 -16.75 -14.77
CA ALA A 609 -4.36 -17.21 -13.66
C ALA A 609 -5.54 -18.03 -14.18
N ARG A 610 -5.88 -19.15 -13.50
CA ARG A 610 -7.02 -20.01 -13.84
C ARG A 610 -7.72 -20.54 -12.61
N GLN A 611 -9.04 -20.46 -12.64
CA GLN A 611 -9.91 -21.15 -11.70
C GLN A 611 -10.00 -22.63 -12.08
N LEU A 612 -9.76 -23.51 -11.11
CA LEU A 612 -9.69 -24.96 -11.30
C LEU A 612 -10.95 -25.67 -10.78
N SER A 613 -11.85 -24.96 -10.10
CA SER A 613 -13.10 -25.49 -9.54
C SER A 613 -14.18 -24.40 -9.49
N GLY A 614 -15.39 -24.79 -9.06
CA GLY A 614 -16.55 -23.88 -8.96
C GLY A 614 -17.17 -23.57 -10.31
N ASP A 615 -18.17 -22.69 -10.31
CA ASP A 615 -18.98 -22.32 -11.49
C ASP A 615 -18.18 -21.60 -12.57
N LYS A 616 -17.09 -20.94 -12.17
CA LYS A 616 -16.19 -20.21 -13.08
C LYS A 616 -14.92 -21.03 -13.42
N LYS A 617 -14.97 -22.36 -13.29
CA LYS A 617 -13.84 -23.23 -13.70
C LYS A 617 -13.44 -22.99 -15.15
N GLY A 618 -12.13 -22.83 -15.38
CA GLY A 618 -11.55 -22.57 -16.70
C GLY A 618 -11.47 -21.08 -17.08
N TYR A 619 -12.10 -20.19 -16.33
CA TYR A 619 -11.92 -18.75 -16.49
C TYR A 619 -10.74 -18.22 -15.65
N SER A 620 -10.32 -17.01 -15.94
CA SER A 620 -9.35 -16.25 -15.14
C SER A 620 -9.94 -15.80 -13.81
N LEU A 621 -9.24 -14.97 -13.07
CA LEU A 621 -9.77 -14.23 -11.92
C LEU A 621 -10.27 -12.84 -12.39
N PRO A 622 -11.30 -12.27 -11.72
CA PRO A 622 -11.73 -10.89 -12.01
C PRO A 622 -10.54 -9.92 -11.88
N PHE A 623 -10.52 -8.88 -12.71
CA PHE A 623 -9.49 -7.83 -12.72
C PHE A 623 -8.05 -8.36 -12.88
N SER A 624 -7.86 -9.49 -13.57
CA SER A 624 -6.52 -10.06 -13.83
C SER A 624 -5.66 -9.13 -14.66
N THR A 625 -4.48 -8.80 -14.15
CA THR A 625 -3.54 -7.85 -14.77
C THR A 625 -3.02 -8.36 -16.12
N PRO A 626 -3.09 -7.58 -17.22
CA PRO A 626 -2.47 -7.94 -18.49
C PRO A 626 -0.93 -7.85 -18.40
N TRP A 627 -0.22 -8.46 -19.37
CA TRP A 627 1.22 -8.26 -19.47
C TRP A 627 1.56 -6.79 -19.73
N SER A 628 2.69 -6.35 -19.20
CA SER A 628 3.21 -5.02 -19.47
C SER A 628 4.72 -5.00 -19.65
N VAL A 629 5.18 -4.06 -20.48
CA VAL A 629 6.60 -3.77 -20.71
C VAL A 629 6.81 -2.27 -20.65
N ARG A 630 7.89 -1.88 -19.99
CA ARG A 630 8.34 -0.49 -19.88
C ARG A 630 9.80 -0.43 -20.29
N VAL A 631 10.15 0.55 -21.13
CA VAL A 631 11.52 0.82 -21.55
C VAL A 631 11.79 2.31 -21.40
N GLN A 632 12.80 2.67 -20.64
CA GLN A 632 13.22 4.05 -20.41
C GLN A 632 14.64 4.25 -20.90
N LEU A 633 14.85 5.26 -21.75
CA LEU A 633 16.15 5.80 -22.07
C LEU A 633 16.37 7.07 -21.24
N ARG A 634 17.43 7.08 -20.45
CA ARG A 634 17.78 8.18 -19.55
C ARG A 634 19.17 8.70 -19.88
N TYR A 635 19.31 10.01 -19.96
CA TYR A 635 20.57 10.73 -20.04
C TYR A 635 20.82 11.47 -18.73
N ASP A 636 21.90 11.16 -18.03
CA ASP A 636 22.32 11.83 -16.81
C ASP A 636 23.29 12.96 -17.15
N LEU A 637 22.89 14.19 -16.90
CA LEU A 637 23.70 15.39 -17.13
C LEU A 637 24.90 15.38 -16.16
N PRO A 638 26.11 15.63 -16.66
CA PRO A 638 27.29 15.77 -15.80
C PRO A 638 27.07 16.83 -14.71
N ALA A 639 27.51 16.52 -13.51
CA ALA A 639 27.55 17.51 -12.45
C ALA A 639 28.75 18.43 -12.68
N ALA A 640 28.52 19.73 -12.82
CA ALA A 640 29.57 20.71 -12.68
C ALA A 640 29.67 21.07 -11.22
N ASP A 641 30.81 20.84 -10.58
CA ASP A 641 31.08 21.05 -9.15
C ASP A 641 30.01 20.40 -8.23
N ASP A 642 30.19 20.21 -7.00
CA ASP A 642 29.33 19.59 -5.95
C ASP A 642 27.79 19.65 -6.10
N ALA A 643 27.26 20.25 -7.17
CA ALA A 643 25.87 20.16 -7.56
C ALA A 643 25.61 18.81 -8.24
N LYS A 644 24.81 17.96 -7.65
CA LYS A 644 24.30 16.76 -8.34
C LYS A 644 23.68 17.19 -9.69
N GLY A 645 24.07 16.53 -10.80
CA GLY A 645 23.64 16.89 -12.15
C GLY A 645 22.13 16.91 -12.34
N GLY A 646 21.69 16.94 -13.56
CA GLY A 646 20.29 16.77 -13.95
C GLY A 646 20.10 15.46 -14.68
N PHE A 647 18.90 15.23 -15.17
CA PHE A 647 18.60 14.11 -16.07
C PHE A 647 17.53 14.51 -17.09
N ALA A 648 17.51 13.79 -18.20
CA ALA A 648 16.38 13.77 -19.15
C ALA A 648 16.08 12.31 -19.47
N ALA A 649 14.81 11.94 -19.53
CA ALA A 649 14.41 10.58 -19.82
C ALA A 649 13.15 10.53 -20.69
N VAL A 650 13.12 9.54 -21.59
CA VAL A 650 11.94 9.15 -22.37
C VAL A 650 11.61 7.72 -21.99
N GLU A 651 10.35 7.47 -21.71
CA GLU A 651 9.84 6.16 -21.33
C GLU A 651 8.72 5.73 -22.29
N TYR A 652 8.82 4.53 -22.80
CA TYR A 652 7.78 3.86 -23.54
C TYR A 652 7.15 2.77 -22.68
N VAL A 653 5.82 2.74 -22.62
CA VAL A 653 5.04 1.73 -21.89
C VAL A 653 4.10 1.05 -22.86
N ALA A 654 4.11 -0.29 -22.89
CA ALA A 654 3.18 -1.10 -23.64
C ALA A 654 2.45 -2.06 -22.68
N VAL A 655 1.13 -2.08 -22.76
CA VAL A 655 0.26 -2.97 -22.01
C VAL A 655 -0.54 -3.81 -22.99
N GLY A 656 -0.59 -5.11 -22.77
CA GLY A 656 -1.26 -6.04 -23.65
C GLY A 656 -2.78 -5.95 -23.56
N ARG A 657 -3.44 -6.47 -24.59
CA ARG A 657 -4.88 -6.69 -24.52
C ARG A 657 -5.17 -7.76 -23.47
N GLN A 658 -6.19 -7.52 -22.62
CA GLN A 658 -6.68 -8.52 -21.67
C GLN A 658 -7.89 -9.24 -22.26
N ASN A 659 -7.70 -10.49 -22.65
CA ASN A 659 -8.76 -11.38 -23.14
C ASN A 659 -9.14 -12.46 -22.13
N GLU A 660 -8.28 -12.69 -21.13
CA GLU A 660 -8.49 -13.68 -20.07
C GLU A 660 -9.36 -13.06 -18.99
N ILE A 661 -10.66 -13.20 -19.13
CA ILE A 661 -11.70 -12.56 -18.31
C ILE A 661 -12.59 -13.58 -17.64
N VAL A 662 -13.38 -13.15 -16.67
CA VAL A 662 -14.48 -13.92 -16.09
C VAL A 662 -15.81 -13.23 -16.42
N PRO A 663 -16.69 -13.87 -17.23
CA PRO A 663 -17.97 -13.24 -17.59
C PRO A 663 -18.82 -12.90 -16.35
N PRO A 664 -19.49 -11.72 -16.36
CA PRO A 664 -19.77 -10.83 -17.49
C PRO A 664 -18.71 -9.75 -17.78
N GLU A 665 -17.52 -9.87 -17.21
CA GLU A 665 -16.41 -8.95 -17.50
C GLU A 665 -16.10 -8.92 -19.01
N GLU A 666 -15.73 -7.73 -19.53
CA GLU A 666 -15.40 -7.57 -20.94
C GLU A 666 -13.88 -7.47 -21.17
N PRO A 667 -13.38 -7.95 -22.33
CA PRO A 667 -11.98 -7.77 -22.72
C PRO A 667 -11.62 -6.28 -22.79
N THR A 668 -10.40 -5.95 -22.37
CA THR A 668 -9.89 -4.59 -22.42
C THR A 668 -8.81 -4.46 -23.50
N PRO A 669 -8.89 -3.47 -24.38
CA PRO A 669 -7.87 -3.22 -25.41
C PRO A 669 -6.50 -2.93 -24.78
N GLY A 670 -5.43 -3.40 -25.43
CA GLY A 670 -4.06 -2.98 -25.06
C GLY A 670 -3.80 -1.52 -25.44
N HIS A 671 -2.77 -0.94 -24.83
CA HIS A 671 -2.40 0.44 -25.10
C HIS A 671 -0.89 0.68 -25.05
N GLN A 672 -0.47 1.83 -25.57
CA GLN A 672 0.91 2.28 -25.59
C GLN A 672 0.98 3.73 -25.17
N LEU A 673 1.96 4.06 -24.31
CA LEU A 673 2.15 5.41 -23.79
C LEU A 673 3.60 5.83 -23.97
N ILE A 674 3.81 7.14 -24.20
CA ILE A 674 5.12 7.76 -24.15
C ILE A 674 5.10 8.80 -23.04
N ASN A 675 6.08 8.70 -22.13
CA ASN A 675 6.28 9.63 -21.04
C ASN A 675 7.66 10.30 -21.17
N ILE A 676 7.75 11.56 -20.75
CA ILE A 676 9.01 12.30 -20.73
C ILE A 676 9.21 12.87 -19.34
N SER A 677 10.44 12.86 -18.85
CA SER A 677 10.79 13.51 -17.59
C SER A 677 12.15 14.19 -17.68
N VAL A 678 12.27 15.34 -17.02
CA VAL A 678 13.51 16.09 -16.88
C VAL A 678 13.65 16.55 -15.43
N GLY A 679 14.88 16.59 -14.95
CA GLY A 679 15.18 17.08 -13.60
C GLY A 679 16.51 17.79 -13.53
N LYS A 680 16.62 18.74 -12.61
CA LYS A 680 17.85 19.50 -12.36
C LYS A 680 17.99 19.80 -10.86
N SER A 681 19.19 19.59 -10.33
CA SER A 681 19.57 20.06 -9.01
C SER A 681 20.43 21.31 -9.12
N LEU A 682 20.08 22.32 -8.37
CA LEU A 682 20.79 23.59 -8.27
C LEU A 682 21.24 23.81 -6.85
N LYS A 683 22.46 24.31 -6.65
CA LYS A 683 22.95 24.78 -5.35
C LYS A 683 22.79 26.29 -5.30
N ILE A 684 22.03 26.80 -4.35
CA ILE A 684 21.75 28.23 -4.19
C ILE A 684 22.20 28.62 -2.77
N GLY A 685 23.40 29.21 -2.66
CA GLY A 685 24.02 29.44 -1.36
C GLY A 685 24.25 28.14 -0.60
N GLY A 686 23.73 28.04 0.64
CA GLY A 686 23.78 26.83 1.47
C GLY A 686 22.66 25.81 1.18
N ALA A 687 21.69 26.18 0.32
CA ALA A 687 20.52 25.37 0.03
C ALA A 687 20.65 24.58 -1.27
N ARG A 688 19.88 23.51 -1.39
CA ARG A 688 19.71 22.73 -2.62
C ARG A 688 18.27 22.86 -3.12
N LEU A 689 18.11 23.26 -4.38
CA LEU A 689 16.85 23.27 -5.08
C LEU A 689 16.84 22.15 -6.12
N ARG A 690 15.93 21.18 -6.00
CA ARG A 690 15.66 20.16 -7.01
C ARG A 690 14.38 20.51 -7.75
N LEU A 691 14.46 20.56 -9.06
CA LEU A 691 13.33 20.78 -9.94
C LEU A 691 13.10 19.53 -10.78
N SER A 692 11.87 19.10 -10.93
CA SER A 692 11.49 18.04 -11.86
C SER A 692 10.21 18.41 -12.61
N LEU A 693 10.20 18.08 -13.89
CA LEU A 693 9.03 18.19 -14.77
C LEU A 693 8.84 16.85 -15.46
N ARG A 694 7.62 16.37 -15.47
CA ARG A 694 7.22 15.13 -16.10
C ARG A 694 5.99 15.35 -16.95
N CYS A 695 5.91 14.67 -18.09
CA CYS A 695 4.73 14.57 -18.93
C CYS A 695 4.38 13.10 -19.11
N ASP A 696 3.26 12.68 -18.56
CA ASP A 696 2.68 11.35 -18.76
C ASP A 696 1.69 11.40 -19.92
N ASN A 697 1.57 10.27 -20.65
CA ASN A 697 0.70 10.13 -21.80
C ASN A 697 0.89 11.32 -22.78
N LEU A 698 2.11 11.57 -23.23
CA LEU A 698 2.50 12.71 -24.08
C LEU A 698 1.60 12.85 -25.31
N LEU A 699 1.18 11.75 -25.92
CA LEU A 699 0.35 11.71 -27.13
C LEU A 699 -1.15 11.89 -26.84
N ASN A 700 -1.54 11.99 -25.57
CA ASN A 700 -2.93 12.11 -25.13
C ASN A 700 -3.82 10.94 -25.62
N ASN A 701 -3.29 9.73 -25.58
CA ASN A 701 -4.01 8.53 -26.00
C ASN A 701 -5.18 8.25 -25.06
N ARG A 702 -6.33 7.84 -25.64
CA ARG A 702 -7.42 7.24 -24.89
C ARG A 702 -7.07 5.78 -24.60
N TYR A 703 -7.15 5.38 -23.35
CA TYR A 703 -6.93 3.99 -22.94
C TYR A 703 -7.69 3.66 -21.66
N TYR A 704 -7.82 2.36 -21.39
CA TYR A 704 -8.44 1.83 -20.19
C TYR A 704 -7.46 0.91 -19.47
N ASP A 705 -7.39 1.02 -18.15
CA ASP A 705 -6.73 0.01 -17.32
C ASP A 705 -7.73 -1.11 -17.02
N HIS A 706 -7.33 -2.37 -17.22
CA HIS A 706 -8.21 -3.51 -16.96
C HIS A 706 -8.57 -3.64 -15.47
N THR A 707 -7.73 -3.14 -14.57
CA THR A 707 -7.95 -3.17 -13.12
C THR A 707 -8.77 -1.98 -12.61
N SER A 708 -9.08 -0.99 -13.46
CA SER A 708 -9.88 0.19 -13.10
C SER A 708 -11.38 -0.13 -13.09
N HIS A 709 -12.08 0.25 -12.02
CA HIS A 709 -13.53 0.17 -11.94
C HIS A 709 -14.21 1.12 -12.93
N TYR A 710 -13.61 2.24 -13.26
CA TYR A 710 -14.15 3.23 -14.18
C TYR A 710 -14.32 2.72 -15.61
N ARG A 711 -13.56 1.68 -16.03
CA ARG A 711 -13.75 1.05 -17.34
C ARG A 711 -15.13 0.43 -17.51
N LEU A 712 -15.77 0.00 -16.40
CA LEU A 712 -17.12 -0.62 -16.42
C LEU A 712 -18.21 0.36 -16.88
N ILE A 713 -17.92 1.65 -16.80
CA ILE A 713 -18.81 2.74 -17.21
C ILE A 713 -18.19 3.59 -18.34
N ASP A 714 -17.31 3.00 -19.15
CA ASP A 714 -16.64 3.63 -20.31
C ASP A 714 -15.83 4.89 -19.96
N VAL A 715 -15.40 5.05 -18.73
CA VAL A 715 -14.53 6.15 -18.33
C VAL A 715 -13.07 5.76 -18.58
N PRO A 716 -12.37 6.45 -19.51
CA PRO A 716 -10.97 6.17 -19.79
C PRO A 716 -10.06 6.73 -18.69
N GLU A 717 -8.84 6.20 -18.64
CA GLU A 717 -7.77 6.72 -17.81
C GLU A 717 -7.39 8.17 -18.17
N PRO A 718 -6.71 8.90 -17.28
CA PRO A 718 -6.30 10.28 -17.51
C PRO A 718 -5.58 10.49 -18.85
N GLY A 719 -5.85 11.61 -19.50
CA GLY A 719 -5.13 12.07 -20.68
C GLY A 719 -3.71 12.55 -20.37
N ARG A 720 -3.17 13.41 -21.23
CA ARG A 720 -1.86 14.02 -21.00
C ARG A 720 -1.81 14.78 -19.68
N ASN A 721 -0.78 14.49 -18.89
CA ASN A 721 -0.58 15.09 -17.58
C ASN A 721 0.84 15.68 -17.48
N PHE A 722 0.94 16.97 -17.20
CA PHE A 722 2.19 17.61 -16.80
C PHE A 722 2.24 17.67 -15.27
N SER A 723 3.33 17.16 -14.72
CA SER A 723 3.58 17.16 -13.27
C SER A 723 4.87 17.94 -13.00
N PHE A 724 4.81 18.89 -12.10
CA PHE A 724 5.94 19.70 -11.67
C PHE A 724 6.19 19.50 -10.17
N MET A 725 7.46 19.39 -9.78
CA MET A 725 7.88 19.38 -8.37
C MET A 725 9.13 20.24 -8.19
N ALA A 726 9.11 21.07 -7.17
CA ALA A 726 10.26 21.79 -6.66
C ALA A 726 10.50 21.39 -5.21
N THR A 727 11.68 20.86 -4.89
CA THR A 727 12.09 20.50 -3.53
C THR A 727 13.23 21.41 -3.09
N TRP A 728 13.00 22.17 -2.04
CA TRP A 728 13.99 23.04 -1.42
C TRP A 728 14.50 22.41 -0.13
N GLU A 729 15.81 22.29 0.05
CA GLU A 729 16.46 21.68 1.21
C GLU A 729 17.58 22.58 1.76
N ILE A 730 17.63 22.77 3.09
CA ILE A 730 18.71 23.46 3.79
C ILE A 730 19.23 22.59 4.91
#